data_8524647cbdc20558a415e66b900bec77
#
_entry.id   8524647cbdc20558a415e66b900bec77
#
_cell.length_a   1.000
_cell.length_b   1.000
_cell.length_c   1.000
_cell.angle_alpha   90.00
_cell.angle_beta   90.00
_cell.angle_gamma   90.00
#
_symmetry.space_group_name_H-M   'P 1'
#
loop_
_entity.id
_entity.type
_entity.pdbx_description
1 polymer ?
#
loop_
_entity_poly.entity_id
_entity_poly.type
_entity_poly.pdbx_seq_one_letter_code
_entity_poly.pdbx_strand_id
1 'polypeptide(L)'
;MMRTTSVLSTLLAFTQAFYVPGTYKSYRDGDTIPLLVNKVYSDHSELQYAFTELPFVCPPTGRIRAGHLTSGTSITLNLGEVLRGDRIVVSDYELIMGIDEETRYLCSRTIDLEGIRKAKELIRDGYVAEWIVDNLPGATSFQTTDKSRKYYAAGFKLGDETTARSGGPAEYLLNNHVTLVIRYHRAPGKDGDKGKKVVVGFEVFPRSITASHRNDSGLPEHIEGEHEPLILAPQANSTNSTDTEDEPTTLTIPYTYSVYWREEERLEWQNRWDMYFVAQDDSANVHWLALVSSLLICGLLTAVVSVVLTRTIRSDIRGRQDLTLSSIKPKPNHKSLSPKREKANLLGPIADLDTEDIILDEEESEDVAAWKLLHGDIFRAPAYGGLLAPLIGSGMQLLYMAFGLLVLSTLGVLNPSFRGGYVSVGIGLFVFAGIFSGYFSARIYKTFGGQMWQKNVVVTAALIPGLLFATIFILNLFVWMQASSTALPFGTLIALIILWLCVQFPLVYAGSWFGFERMGAYTHPIRANAVPRQVPDHRWYLRNGQRFLLAGFVPFMVVFVELMFVVKSLWVDKTTYYYAFGFMGTVSAILMITVVEVTLVATYFLLRSENYHWWWHSFAIGGSSSIWVYAYLAYSYFTKLHISGFVSSMLFFAYGFLACAVYALLTGTVGFLAAYAFVRRIYGAIKVD
;
A
#
# COMPACT_ATOMS: atom_id res chain seq x y z
N MET A 1 -0.25 -4.75 40.47
CA MET A 1 0.08 -5.91 39.64
C MET A 1 -1.13 -6.79 39.27
N MET A 2 -2.12 -6.98 40.11
CA MET A 2 -3.32 -7.79 39.76
C MET A 2 -4.33 -7.13 38.77
N ARG A 3 -4.34 -5.82 38.60
CA ARG A 3 -5.25 -5.12 37.66
C ARG A 3 -4.73 -5.06 36.22
N THR A 4 -3.43 -5.18 36.01
CA THR A 4 -2.82 -5.20 34.65
C THR A 4 -2.95 -6.56 33.97
N THR A 5 -2.97 -7.65 34.74
CA THR A 5 -3.21 -9.01 34.21
C THR A 5 -4.65 -9.22 33.76
N SER A 6 -5.64 -8.56 34.41
CA SER A 6 -7.06 -8.64 34.03
C SER A 6 -7.35 -7.90 32.68
N VAL A 7 -6.70 -6.78 32.42
CA VAL A 7 -6.84 -6.05 31.16
C VAL A 7 -6.16 -6.81 30.01
N LEU A 8 -5.02 -7.46 30.29
CA LEU A 8 -4.33 -8.29 29.31
C LEU A 8 -5.13 -9.56 28.96
N SER A 9 -5.80 -10.17 29.97
CA SER A 9 -6.63 -11.35 29.73
C SER A 9 -7.95 -11.02 29.02
N THR A 10 -8.54 -9.84 29.22
CA THR A 10 -9.70 -9.37 28.43
C THR A 10 -9.30 -8.99 26.99
N LEU A 11 -8.14 -8.40 26.77
CA LEU A 11 -7.60 -8.19 25.42
C LEU A 11 -7.31 -9.52 24.70
N LEU A 12 -6.81 -10.53 25.41
CA LEU A 12 -6.61 -11.88 24.89
C LEU A 12 -7.93 -12.63 24.62
N ALA A 13 -9.00 -12.38 25.38
CA ALA A 13 -10.32 -12.97 25.13
C ALA A 13 -10.99 -12.44 23.85
N PHE A 14 -10.70 -11.18 23.44
CA PHE A 14 -11.12 -10.65 22.15
C PHE A 14 -10.33 -11.21 20.96
N THR A 15 -9.22 -11.93 21.21
CA THR A 15 -8.37 -12.51 20.14
C THR A 15 -8.85 -13.89 19.67
N GLN A 16 -9.97 -14.41 20.13
CA GLN A 16 -10.50 -15.68 19.59
C GLN A 16 -10.93 -15.60 18.11
N ALA A 17 -11.09 -14.40 17.56
CA ALA A 17 -11.28 -14.17 16.11
C ALA A 17 -9.97 -13.93 15.36
N PHE A 18 -8.82 -13.79 16.05
CA PHE A 18 -7.52 -13.59 15.41
C PHE A 18 -6.77 -14.92 15.34
N TYR A 19 -6.30 -15.26 14.16
CA TYR A 19 -5.38 -16.37 13.99
C TYR A 19 -4.10 -16.09 14.79
N VAL A 20 -3.90 -16.81 15.86
CA VAL A 20 -2.67 -16.70 16.65
C VAL A 20 -1.60 -17.55 15.96
N PRO A 21 -0.45 -16.98 15.53
CA PRO A 21 0.64 -17.76 15.00
C PRO A 21 1.05 -18.86 16.00
N GLY A 22 1.02 -20.13 15.55
CA GLY A 22 1.39 -21.26 16.38
C GLY A 22 0.23 -22.20 16.78
N THR A 23 -1.02 -21.85 16.50
CA THR A 23 -2.13 -22.78 16.65
C THR A 23 -2.33 -23.55 15.34
N TYR A 24 -2.01 -24.84 15.34
CA TYR A 24 -2.25 -25.72 14.20
C TYR A 24 -3.48 -26.57 14.41
N LYS A 25 -4.15 -26.94 13.32
CA LYS A 25 -5.23 -27.93 13.33
C LYS A 25 -4.63 -29.28 12.93
N SER A 26 -4.77 -30.25 13.79
CA SER A 26 -4.28 -31.62 13.53
C SER A 26 -5.42 -32.56 13.23
N TYR A 27 -5.21 -33.47 12.30
CA TYR A 27 -6.20 -34.41 11.77
C TYR A 27 -5.75 -35.84 12.01
N ARG A 28 -6.69 -36.77 12.19
CA ARG A 28 -6.47 -38.21 12.18
C ARG A 28 -6.82 -38.76 10.82
N ASP A 29 -6.31 -39.95 10.50
CA ASP A 29 -6.76 -40.67 9.30
C ASP A 29 -8.27 -40.94 9.38
N GLY A 30 -8.97 -40.65 8.30
CA GLY A 30 -10.43 -40.71 8.23
C GLY A 30 -11.17 -39.43 8.63
N ASP A 31 -10.48 -38.41 9.19
CA ASP A 31 -11.11 -37.14 9.47
C ASP A 31 -11.44 -36.39 8.17
N THR A 32 -12.62 -35.80 8.11
CA THR A 32 -13.05 -34.98 6.96
C THR A 32 -12.53 -33.54 7.08
N ILE A 33 -11.97 -33.04 5.99
CA ILE A 33 -11.41 -31.68 5.89
C ILE A 33 -12.27 -30.86 4.94
N PRO A 34 -12.76 -29.67 5.35
CA PRO A 34 -13.55 -28.83 4.46
C PRO A 34 -12.68 -28.19 3.39
N LEU A 35 -13.07 -28.31 2.14
CA LEU A 35 -12.59 -27.49 1.05
C LEU A 35 -13.48 -26.26 0.94
N LEU A 36 -12.88 -25.10 1.00
CA LEU A 36 -13.55 -23.80 0.93
C LEU A 36 -13.28 -23.19 -0.44
N VAL A 37 -14.32 -22.67 -1.06
CA VAL A 37 -14.21 -21.91 -2.31
C VAL A 37 -14.35 -20.44 -2.02
N ASN A 38 -13.60 -19.61 -2.71
CA ASN A 38 -13.59 -18.17 -2.47
C ASN A 38 -14.04 -17.42 -3.73
N LYS A 39 -13.15 -16.82 -4.42
CA LYS A 39 -13.39 -15.92 -5.55
C LYS A 39 -12.60 -16.33 -6.78
N VAL A 40 -12.96 -15.75 -7.92
CA VAL A 40 -12.14 -15.74 -9.12
C VAL A 40 -11.64 -14.33 -9.38
N TYR A 41 -10.40 -14.20 -9.78
CA TYR A 41 -9.72 -12.94 -10.04
C TYR A 41 -8.79 -13.06 -11.24
N SER A 42 -8.39 -11.96 -11.83
CA SER A 42 -7.48 -11.88 -12.97
C SER A 42 -6.47 -10.76 -12.78
N ASP A 43 -5.29 -10.92 -13.39
CA ASP A 43 -4.28 -9.86 -13.46
C ASP A 43 -4.65 -8.77 -14.47
N HIS A 44 -5.60 -9.06 -15.37
CA HIS A 44 -6.08 -8.13 -16.39
C HIS A 44 -7.30 -7.32 -15.96
N SER A 45 -7.89 -7.59 -14.76
CA SER A 45 -9.09 -6.91 -14.30
C SER A 45 -9.07 -6.69 -12.78
N GLU A 46 -9.53 -5.52 -12.33
CA GLU A 46 -9.76 -5.23 -10.90
C GLU A 46 -11.05 -5.87 -10.37
N LEU A 47 -11.93 -6.33 -11.25
CA LEU A 47 -13.17 -6.96 -10.87
C LEU A 47 -12.92 -8.43 -10.47
N GLN A 48 -13.50 -8.85 -9.38
CA GLN A 48 -13.48 -10.23 -8.88
C GLN A 48 -14.92 -10.72 -8.80
N TYR A 49 -15.11 -12.04 -8.88
CA TYR A 49 -16.43 -12.65 -8.77
C TYR A 49 -16.41 -13.80 -7.76
N ALA A 50 -17.51 -13.99 -7.03
CA ALA A 50 -17.64 -15.14 -6.14
C ALA A 50 -17.69 -16.43 -6.97
N PHE A 51 -16.88 -17.43 -6.59
CA PHE A 51 -16.80 -18.70 -7.34
C PHE A 51 -18.17 -19.38 -7.45
N THR A 52 -18.95 -19.42 -6.37
CA THR A 52 -20.26 -20.07 -6.30
C THR A 52 -21.36 -19.36 -7.08
N GLU A 53 -21.17 -18.10 -7.47
CA GLU A 53 -22.14 -17.29 -8.23
C GLU A 53 -21.92 -17.38 -9.74
N LEU A 54 -20.85 -18.07 -10.18
CA LEU A 54 -20.58 -18.23 -11.61
C LEU A 54 -21.63 -19.16 -12.24
N PRO A 55 -22.20 -18.83 -13.42
CA PRO A 55 -23.30 -19.57 -14.02
C PRO A 55 -22.91 -20.98 -14.46
N PHE A 56 -21.62 -21.23 -14.70
CA PHE A 56 -21.09 -22.48 -15.22
C PHE A 56 -20.47 -23.41 -14.17
N VAL A 57 -20.46 -23.06 -12.88
CA VAL A 57 -19.98 -23.94 -11.81
C VAL A 57 -21.13 -24.65 -11.10
N CYS A 58 -20.79 -25.72 -10.36
CA CYS A 58 -21.76 -26.46 -9.54
C CYS A 58 -22.31 -25.58 -8.41
N PRO A 59 -23.63 -25.39 -8.30
CA PRO A 59 -24.22 -24.71 -7.17
C PRO A 59 -24.07 -25.59 -5.90
N PRO A 60 -23.94 -24.96 -4.71
CA PRO A 60 -23.87 -25.69 -3.45
C PRO A 60 -25.18 -26.46 -3.18
N THR A 61 -25.06 -27.71 -2.70
CA THR A 61 -26.21 -28.62 -2.51
C THR A 61 -26.95 -28.41 -1.19
N GLY A 62 -26.42 -27.64 -0.23
CA GLY A 62 -26.99 -27.47 1.11
C GLY A 62 -26.80 -28.69 2.02
N ARG A 63 -25.98 -29.67 1.63
CA ARG A 63 -25.72 -30.86 2.47
C ARG A 63 -24.77 -30.54 3.61
N ILE A 64 -24.93 -31.23 4.72
CA ILE A 64 -24.01 -31.13 5.85
C ILE A 64 -22.69 -31.80 5.47
N ARG A 65 -21.60 -31.09 5.65
CA ARG A 65 -20.22 -31.52 5.32
C ARG A 65 -19.34 -31.61 6.58
N ALA A 66 -18.05 -31.67 6.39
CA ALA A 66 -17.04 -31.77 7.44
C ALA A 66 -17.26 -30.75 8.58
N GLY A 67 -17.19 -31.19 9.82
CA GLY A 67 -17.30 -30.34 10.98
C GLY A 67 -18.68 -29.72 11.21
N HIS A 68 -19.75 -30.39 10.74
CA HIS A 68 -21.14 -29.91 10.77
C HIS A 68 -21.39 -28.63 9.94
N LEU A 69 -20.51 -28.32 9.01
CA LEU A 69 -20.66 -27.20 8.08
C LEU A 69 -21.63 -27.58 6.97
N THR A 70 -22.57 -26.70 6.66
CA THR A 70 -23.50 -26.88 5.55
C THR A 70 -22.89 -26.32 4.26
N SER A 71 -22.92 -27.11 3.17
CA SER A 71 -22.49 -26.61 1.85
C SER A 71 -23.26 -25.34 1.48
N GLY A 72 -22.57 -24.37 0.93
CA GLY A 72 -23.14 -23.06 0.58
C GLY A 72 -23.19 -22.05 1.73
N THR A 73 -22.87 -22.45 2.96
CA THR A 73 -22.78 -21.46 4.05
C THR A 73 -21.50 -20.68 3.99
N SER A 74 -21.62 -19.35 4.14
CA SER A 74 -20.50 -18.45 4.25
C SER A 74 -19.85 -18.59 5.63
N ILE A 75 -18.53 -18.61 5.67
CA ILE A 75 -17.77 -18.57 6.93
C ILE A 75 -17.71 -17.13 7.43
N THR A 76 -17.64 -16.97 8.77
CA THR A 76 -17.42 -15.66 9.39
C THR A 76 -16.09 -15.07 8.93
N LEU A 77 -16.16 -13.95 8.20
CA LEU A 77 -15.01 -13.23 7.68
C LEU A 77 -14.63 -12.08 8.61
N ASN A 78 -13.35 -11.80 8.73
CA ASN A 78 -12.89 -10.58 9.37
C ASN A 78 -13.10 -9.36 8.46
N LEU A 79 -13.04 -8.15 9.02
CA LEU A 79 -13.28 -6.91 8.27
C LEU A 79 -12.35 -6.78 7.04
N GLY A 80 -11.08 -7.16 7.18
CA GLY A 80 -10.13 -7.07 6.09
C GLY A 80 -10.39 -8.05 4.96
N GLU A 81 -10.89 -9.27 5.25
CA GLU A 81 -11.30 -10.24 4.24
C GLU A 81 -12.48 -9.69 3.44
N VAL A 82 -13.50 -9.14 4.13
CA VAL A 82 -14.66 -8.52 3.47
C VAL A 82 -14.24 -7.37 2.55
N LEU A 83 -13.33 -6.51 3.02
CA LEU A 83 -12.81 -5.37 2.23
C LEU A 83 -11.96 -5.80 1.03
N ARG A 84 -11.36 -7.00 1.07
CA ARG A 84 -10.64 -7.61 -0.07
C ARG A 84 -11.57 -8.30 -1.07
N GLY A 85 -12.86 -8.31 -0.83
CA GLY A 85 -13.83 -8.98 -1.67
C GLY A 85 -13.85 -10.51 -1.53
N ASP A 86 -13.33 -11.06 -0.41
CA ASP A 86 -13.39 -12.48 -0.15
C ASP A 86 -14.85 -12.92 0.09
N ARG A 87 -15.20 -14.10 -0.48
CA ARG A 87 -16.53 -14.74 -0.39
C ARG A 87 -16.32 -16.22 -0.11
N ILE A 88 -15.81 -16.51 1.09
CA ILE A 88 -15.44 -17.88 1.46
C ILE A 88 -16.68 -18.66 1.83
N VAL A 89 -16.92 -19.74 1.10
CA VAL A 89 -18.10 -20.59 1.21
C VAL A 89 -17.66 -22.06 1.29
N VAL A 90 -18.36 -22.86 2.07
CA VAL A 90 -18.14 -24.31 2.17
C VAL A 90 -18.60 -24.97 0.86
N SER A 91 -17.71 -25.76 0.25
CA SER A 91 -17.99 -26.47 -1.00
C SER A 91 -18.57 -27.87 -0.78
N ASP A 92 -18.99 -28.52 -1.88
CA ASP A 92 -19.44 -29.92 -1.90
C ASP A 92 -18.31 -30.92 -2.10
N TYR A 93 -17.06 -30.49 -2.25
CA TYR A 93 -15.90 -31.36 -2.36
C TYR A 93 -15.61 -32.04 -1.02
N GLU A 94 -15.49 -33.37 -1.04
CA GLU A 94 -15.20 -34.18 0.16
C GLU A 94 -13.73 -34.59 0.17
N LEU A 95 -13.02 -34.18 1.23
CA LEU A 95 -11.63 -34.56 1.46
C LEU A 95 -11.57 -35.37 2.76
N ILE A 96 -11.12 -36.64 2.65
CA ILE A 96 -10.94 -37.52 3.80
C ILE A 96 -9.46 -37.76 4.01
N MET A 97 -8.93 -37.41 5.19
CA MET A 97 -7.51 -37.47 5.49
C MET A 97 -6.95 -38.89 5.28
N GLY A 98 -5.94 -39.00 4.40
CA GLY A 98 -5.23 -40.23 4.14
C GLY A 98 -5.92 -41.20 3.19
N ILE A 99 -7.07 -40.85 2.62
CA ILE A 99 -7.80 -41.71 1.65
C ILE A 99 -7.69 -41.06 0.27
N ASP A 100 -7.01 -41.74 -0.66
CA ASP A 100 -6.95 -41.33 -2.07
C ASP A 100 -8.27 -41.71 -2.76
N GLU A 101 -8.82 -40.78 -3.54
CA GLU A 101 -9.99 -40.99 -4.40
C GLU A 101 -9.60 -40.72 -5.86
N GLU A 102 -9.61 -41.75 -6.69
CA GLU A 102 -9.18 -41.65 -8.09
C GLU A 102 -10.10 -40.73 -8.90
N THR A 103 -11.43 -40.88 -8.75
CA THR A 103 -12.40 -40.02 -9.43
C THR A 103 -13.73 -40.01 -8.71
N ARG A 104 -14.27 -38.83 -8.52
CA ARG A 104 -15.60 -38.61 -7.94
C ARG A 104 -16.42 -37.63 -8.77
N TYR A 105 -17.67 -37.99 -9.01
CA TYR A 105 -18.62 -37.14 -9.68
C TYR A 105 -19.15 -36.06 -8.71
N LEU A 106 -19.16 -34.81 -9.14
CA LEU A 106 -19.65 -33.71 -8.34
C LEU A 106 -21.07 -33.28 -8.74
N CYS A 107 -21.23 -32.81 -9.96
CA CYS A 107 -22.52 -32.44 -10.56
C CYS A 107 -22.46 -32.36 -12.09
N SER A 108 -23.63 -32.22 -12.71
CA SER A 108 -23.75 -31.80 -14.11
C SER A 108 -24.46 -30.45 -14.16
N ARG A 109 -23.85 -29.48 -14.83
CA ARG A 109 -24.39 -28.13 -14.96
C ARG A 109 -24.76 -27.83 -16.39
N THR A 110 -26.03 -27.50 -16.65
CA THR A 110 -26.49 -27.00 -17.95
C THR A 110 -26.47 -25.49 -17.95
N ILE A 111 -25.80 -24.90 -18.93
CA ILE A 111 -25.67 -23.44 -19.11
C ILE A 111 -26.28 -23.00 -20.42
N ASP A 112 -26.79 -21.79 -20.44
CA ASP A 112 -27.36 -21.09 -21.60
C ASP A 112 -26.26 -20.32 -22.37
N LEU A 113 -26.64 -19.66 -23.45
CA LEU A 113 -25.74 -18.82 -24.25
C LEU A 113 -25.08 -17.69 -23.44
N GLU A 114 -25.80 -17.14 -22.46
CA GLU A 114 -25.26 -16.08 -21.59
C GLU A 114 -24.17 -16.64 -20.68
N GLY A 115 -24.40 -17.83 -20.09
CA GLY A 115 -23.41 -18.55 -19.29
C GLY A 115 -22.17 -18.94 -20.11
N ILE A 116 -22.36 -19.40 -21.36
CA ILE A 116 -21.23 -19.69 -22.28
C ILE A 116 -20.44 -18.42 -22.59
N ARG A 117 -21.11 -17.30 -22.88
CA ARG A 117 -20.46 -16.02 -23.15
C ARG A 117 -19.67 -15.53 -21.94
N LYS A 118 -20.25 -15.63 -20.73
CA LYS A 118 -19.55 -15.24 -19.48
C LYS A 118 -18.34 -16.12 -19.20
N ALA A 119 -18.44 -17.44 -19.43
CA ALA A 119 -17.30 -18.35 -19.30
C ALA A 119 -16.16 -18.00 -20.27
N LYS A 120 -16.47 -17.74 -21.54
CA LYS A 120 -15.49 -17.31 -22.56
C LYS A 120 -14.81 -16.00 -22.17
N GLU A 121 -15.58 -15.00 -21.69
CA GLU A 121 -15.06 -13.73 -21.23
C GLU A 121 -14.03 -13.93 -20.08
N LEU A 122 -14.40 -14.70 -19.06
CA LEU A 122 -13.51 -14.95 -17.92
C LEU A 122 -12.26 -15.75 -18.30
N ILE A 123 -12.37 -16.72 -19.22
CA ILE A 123 -11.21 -17.49 -19.71
C ILE A 123 -10.28 -16.61 -20.53
N ARG A 124 -10.83 -15.79 -21.47
CA ARG A 124 -10.06 -14.83 -22.26
C ARG A 124 -9.30 -13.85 -21.40
N ASP A 125 -9.94 -13.35 -20.36
CA ASP A 125 -9.34 -12.38 -19.42
C ASP A 125 -8.45 -13.07 -18.35
N GLY A 126 -8.16 -14.38 -18.47
CA GLY A 126 -7.20 -15.13 -17.65
C GLY A 126 -7.61 -15.30 -16.20
N TYR A 127 -8.90 -15.42 -15.88
CA TYR A 127 -9.35 -15.60 -14.50
C TYR A 127 -8.91 -16.92 -13.90
N VAL A 128 -8.44 -16.84 -12.65
CA VAL A 128 -8.04 -17.98 -11.81
C VAL A 128 -8.95 -18.10 -10.59
N ALA A 129 -9.23 -19.33 -10.18
CA ALA A 129 -10.04 -19.62 -9.00
C ALA A 129 -9.16 -19.78 -7.76
N GLU A 130 -9.59 -19.21 -6.64
CA GLU A 130 -8.96 -19.35 -5.33
C GLU A 130 -9.76 -20.31 -4.45
N TRP A 131 -9.19 -21.48 -4.14
CA TRP A 131 -9.73 -22.44 -3.18
C TRP A 131 -8.82 -22.53 -1.97
N ILE A 132 -9.37 -22.98 -0.84
CA ILE A 132 -8.67 -22.95 0.44
C ILE A 132 -8.89 -24.28 1.17
N VAL A 133 -7.79 -24.89 1.63
CA VAL A 133 -7.80 -26.05 2.54
C VAL A 133 -6.88 -25.74 3.71
N ASP A 134 -7.38 -25.83 4.93
CA ASP A 134 -6.64 -25.54 6.16
C ASP A 134 -5.87 -24.21 6.12
N ASN A 135 -6.52 -23.15 5.63
CA ASN A 135 -5.96 -21.79 5.45
C ASN A 135 -4.84 -21.68 4.38
N LEU A 136 -4.55 -22.74 3.62
CA LEU A 136 -3.65 -22.69 2.48
C LEU A 136 -4.43 -22.46 1.19
N PRO A 137 -3.99 -21.54 0.32
CA PRO A 137 -4.58 -21.40 -1.01
C PRO A 137 -4.16 -22.58 -1.88
N GLY A 138 -5.09 -23.07 -2.69
CA GLY A 138 -4.77 -24.03 -3.74
C GLY A 138 -3.81 -23.42 -4.75
N ALA A 139 -2.74 -24.13 -5.09
CA ALA A 139 -1.74 -23.63 -6.02
C ALA A 139 -1.53 -24.58 -7.19
N THR A 140 -1.31 -24.03 -8.37
CA THR A 140 -0.79 -24.79 -9.51
C THR A 140 0.73 -24.80 -9.41
N SER A 141 1.35 -25.98 -9.46
CA SER A 141 2.79 -26.09 -9.40
C SER A 141 3.41 -26.22 -10.79
N PHE A 142 4.51 -25.50 -11.01
CA PHE A 142 5.30 -25.53 -12.23
C PHE A 142 6.72 -25.97 -11.89
N GLN A 143 7.29 -26.81 -12.73
CA GLN A 143 8.67 -27.24 -12.57
C GLN A 143 9.51 -26.63 -13.69
N THR A 144 10.70 -26.15 -13.35
CA THR A 144 11.68 -25.64 -14.33
C THR A 144 12.05 -26.77 -15.29
N THR A 145 12.41 -26.44 -16.54
CA THR A 145 12.86 -27.39 -17.55
C THR A 145 13.98 -28.30 -17.04
N ASP A 146 14.88 -27.76 -16.22
CA ASP A 146 15.99 -28.50 -15.59
C ASP A 146 15.57 -29.32 -14.36
N LYS A 147 14.28 -29.34 -14.01
CA LYS A 147 13.72 -30.00 -12.81
C LYS A 147 14.38 -29.61 -11.49
N SER A 148 15.16 -28.52 -11.46
CA SER A 148 15.93 -28.07 -10.30
C SER A 148 15.08 -27.34 -9.28
N ARG A 149 14.03 -26.63 -9.74
CA ARG A 149 13.16 -25.81 -8.86
C ARG A 149 11.68 -26.06 -9.20
N LYS A 150 10.84 -26.06 -8.18
CA LYS A 150 9.38 -26.14 -8.28
C LYS A 150 8.80 -24.82 -7.80
N TYR A 151 7.98 -24.18 -8.62
CA TYR A 151 7.30 -22.92 -8.31
C TYR A 151 5.82 -23.20 -8.08
N TYR A 152 5.21 -22.44 -7.19
CA TYR A 152 3.81 -22.53 -6.85
C TYR A 152 3.14 -21.18 -7.14
N ALA A 153 2.18 -21.19 -8.06
CA ALA A 153 1.29 -20.05 -8.31
C ALA A 153 -0.04 -20.31 -7.61
N ALA A 154 -0.42 -19.45 -6.69
CA ALA A 154 -1.69 -19.59 -6.01
C ALA A 154 -2.86 -19.36 -6.96
N GLY A 155 -3.89 -20.22 -6.84
CA GLY A 155 -5.00 -20.28 -7.78
C GLY A 155 -4.77 -21.25 -8.93
N PHE A 156 -5.83 -21.52 -9.68
CA PHE A 156 -5.79 -22.31 -10.89
C PHE A 156 -6.73 -21.72 -11.95
N LYS A 157 -6.37 -21.89 -13.23
CA LYS A 157 -7.12 -21.34 -14.35
C LYS A 157 -8.49 -22.00 -14.50
N LEU A 158 -9.50 -21.23 -14.84
CA LEU A 158 -10.83 -21.72 -15.18
C LEU A 158 -10.86 -22.47 -16.51
N GLY A 159 -9.96 -22.11 -17.42
CA GLY A 159 -9.84 -22.68 -18.75
C GLY A 159 -8.64 -22.10 -19.49
N ASP A 160 -8.46 -22.52 -20.74
CA ASP A 160 -7.38 -22.05 -21.61
C ASP A 160 -7.95 -21.62 -22.97
N GLU A 161 -7.31 -20.64 -23.58
CA GLU A 161 -7.57 -20.21 -24.95
C GLU A 161 -6.57 -20.87 -25.89
N THR A 162 -7.06 -21.53 -26.92
CA THR A 162 -6.22 -22.17 -27.94
C THR A 162 -6.57 -21.64 -29.33
N THR A 163 -5.55 -21.49 -30.18
CA THR A 163 -5.79 -21.27 -31.60
C THR A 163 -6.34 -22.56 -32.25
N ALA A 164 -7.43 -22.43 -32.98
CA ALA A 164 -8.01 -23.59 -33.67
C ALA A 164 -6.95 -24.27 -34.52
N ARG A 165 -6.89 -25.62 -34.46
CA ARG A 165 -5.93 -26.45 -35.22
C ARG A 165 -5.95 -26.21 -36.74
N SER A 166 -7.04 -25.62 -37.26
CA SER A 166 -7.25 -25.30 -38.68
C SER A 166 -6.99 -23.84 -39.05
N GLY A 167 -6.43 -23.01 -38.15
CA GLY A 167 -6.25 -21.56 -38.40
C GLY A 167 -7.57 -20.78 -38.29
N GLY A 168 -8.60 -21.34 -37.68
CA GLY A 168 -9.88 -20.72 -37.38
C GLY A 168 -9.84 -19.75 -36.15
N PRO A 169 -11.01 -19.24 -35.74
CA PRO A 169 -11.12 -18.38 -34.56
C PRO A 169 -10.65 -19.11 -33.30
N ALA A 170 -10.25 -18.35 -32.28
CA ALA A 170 -9.80 -18.88 -31.00
C ALA A 170 -10.87 -19.78 -30.35
N GLU A 171 -10.46 -20.95 -29.88
CA GLU A 171 -11.30 -21.90 -29.17
C GLU A 171 -11.06 -21.75 -27.67
N TYR A 172 -12.14 -21.72 -26.88
CA TYR A 172 -12.10 -21.62 -25.43
C TYR A 172 -12.40 -22.96 -24.80
N LEU A 173 -11.47 -23.45 -23.99
CA LEU A 173 -11.53 -24.73 -23.30
C LEU A 173 -11.88 -24.49 -21.83
N LEU A 174 -12.87 -25.23 -21.30
CA LEU A 174 -13.25 -25.13 -19.89
C LEU A 174 -12.67 -26.30 -19.09
N ASN A 175 -12.05 -26.01 -17.97
CA ASN A 175 -11.55 -27.02 -17.03
C ASN A 175 -12.72 -27.51 -16.15
N ASN A 176 -13.14 -28.74 -16.38
CA ASN A 176 -14.26 -29.42 -15.71
C ASN A 176 -13.86 -30.62 -14.86
N HIS A 177 -12.57 -30.89 -14.78
CA HIS A 177 -11.99 -31.88 -13.87
C HIS A 177 -10.84 -31.24 -13.10
N VAL A 178 -10.78 -31.46 -11.78
CA VAL A 178 -9.69 -30.97 -10.93
C VAL A 178 -9.07 -32.12 -10.14
N THR A 179 -7.75 -32.25 -10.25
CA THR A 179 -6.98 -33.19 -9.43
C THR A 179 -6.40 -32.41 -8.25
N LEU A 180 -6.77 -32.81 -7.04
CA LEU A 180 -6.36 -32.20 -5.79
C LEU A 180 -5.23 -33.03 -5.17
N VAL A 181 -4.06 -32.44 -4.98
CA VAL A 181 -2.94 -33.11 -4.30
C VAL A 181 -2.69 -32.38 -2.98
N ILE A 182 -2.96 -33.08 -1.88
CA ILE A 182 -2.81 -32.49 -0.54
C ILE A 182 -1.56 -33.11 0.11
N ARG A 183 -0.64 -32.23 0.50
CA ARG A 183 0.59 -32.62 1.19
C ARG A 183 0.38 -32.52 2.68
N TYR A 184 0.76 -33.57 3.40
CA TYR A 184 0.65 -33.63 4.83
C TYR A 184 2.00 -33.96 5.49
N HIS A 185 2.15 -33.55 6.72
CA HIS A 185 3.28 -33.88 7.58
C HIS A 185 2.78 -34.36 8.94
N ARG A 186 3.62 -35.06 9.68
CA ARG A 186 3.31 -35.44 11.07
C ARG A 186 3.12 -34.20 11.92
N ALA A 187 2.10 -34.18 12.77
CA ALA A 187 1.82 -33.03 13.62
C ALA A 187 2.98 -32.77 14.61
N PRO A 188 3.29 -31.52 14.95
CA PRO A 188 4.35 -31.23 15.90
C PRO A 188 3.98 -31.65 17.34
N GLY A 189 4.98 -32.05 18.12
CA GLY A 189 4.87 -32.37 19.55
C GLY A 189 3.95 -33.57 19.85
N LYS A 190 3.24 -33.52 20.99
CA LYS A 190 2.40 -34.62 21.52
C LYS A 190 1.30 -35.11 20.56
N ASP A 191 0.84 -34.28 19.65
CA ASP A 191 -0.17 -34.68 18.67
C ASP A 191 0.43 -35.58 17.59
N GLY A 192 1.68 -35.33 17.18
CA GLY A 192 2.42 -36.20 16.28
C GLY A 192 2.69 -37.59 16.88
N ASP A 193 2.96 -37.65 18.20
CA ASP A 193 3.14 -38.93 18.90
C ASP A 193 1.86 -39.79 18.93
N LYS A 194 0.70 -39.15 18.79
CA LYS A 194 -0.61 -39.80 18.67
C LYS A 194 -0.99 -40.15 17.21
N GLY A 195 -0.07 -40.00 16.27
CA GLY A 195 -0.30 -40.29 14.85
C GLY A 195 -1.13 -39.23 14.12
N LYS A 196 -1.35 -38.07 14.69
CA LYS A 196 -2.05 -36.98 14.01
C LYS A 196 -1.16 -36.33 12.94
N LYS A 197 -1.79 -35.79 11.91
CA LYS A 197 -1.18 -35.17 10.75
C LYS A 197 -1.65 -33.74 10.60
N VAL A 198 -0.85 -32.91 9.92
CA VAL A 198 -1.14 -31.52 9.57
C VAL A 198 -1.02 -31.31 8.08
N VAL A 199 -1.84 -30.45 7.50
CA VAL A 199 -1.76 -30.09 6.07
C VAL A 199 -0.66 -29.05 5.90
N VAL A 200 0.30 -29.35 5.01
CA VAL A 200 1.45 -28.49 4.72
C VAL A 200 1.49 -27.97 3.29
N GLY A 201 0.70 -28.55 2.36
CA GLY A 201 0.60 -28.08 0.99
C GLY A 201 -0.72 -28.45 0.34
N PHE A 202 -1.18 -27.61 -0.59
CA PHE A 202 -2.40 -27.85 -1.36
C PHE A 202 -2.17 -27.46 -2.82
N GLU A 203 -2.10 -28.47 -3.70
CA GLU A 203 -1.90 -28.29 -5.14
C GLU A 203 -3.18 -28.65 -5.89
N VAL A 204 -3.47 -27.90 -6.96
CA VAL A 204 -4.65 -28.08 -7.81
C VAL A 204 -4.20 -28.15 -9.27
N PHE A 205 -4.56 -29.23 -9.95
CA PHE A 205 -4.26 -29.45 -11.36
C PHE A 205 -5.59 -29.54 -12.14
N PRO A 206 -6.00 -28.46 -12.81
CA PRO A 206 -7.20 -28.42 -13.61
C PRO A 206 -6.99 -29.16 -14.95
N ARG A 207 -8.04 -29.79 -15.44
CA ARG A 207 -8.08 -30.46 -16.76
C ARG A 207 -9.41 -30.22 -17.44
N SER A 208 -9.39 -30.20 -18.76
CA SER A 208 -10.58 -30.12 -19.61
C SER A 208 -10.82 -31.51 -20.23
N ILE A 209 -12.00 -32.11 -19.98
CA ILE A 209 -12.35 -33.47 -20.45
C ILE A 209 -13.72 -33.43 -21.08
N THR A 210 -13.81 -33.78 -22.36
CA THR A 210 -15.08 -33.83 -23.11
C THR A 210 -15.97 -35.00 -22.67
N ALA A 211 -17.26 -34.97 -23.03
CA ALA A 211 -18.22 -36.02 -22.69
C ALA A 211 -17.95 -37.36 -23.34
N SER A 212 -17.29 -37.39 -24.53
CA SER A 212 -16.96 -38.62 -25.27
C SER A 212 -15.97 -39.53 -24.53
N HIS A 213 -15.18 -39.02 -23.63
CA HIS A 213 -14.21 -39.75 -22.81
C HIS A 213 -14.73 -40.07 -21.41
N ARG A 214 -16.05 -40.13 -21.24
CA ARG A 214 -16.70 -40.45 -19.96
C ARG A 214 -17.61 -41.64 -20.12
N ASN A 215 -17.62 -42.48 -19.11
CA ASN A 215 -18.55 -43.61 -19.02
C ASN A 215 -19.98 -43.15 -18.70
N ASP A 216 -20.96 -44.05 -18.71
CA ASP A 216 -22.37 -43.77 -18.43
C ASP A 216 -22.62 -43.11 -17.06
N SER A 217 -21.68 -43.25 -16.13
CA SER A 217 -21.72 -42.64 -14.81
C SER A 217 -21.18 -41.20 -14.81
N GLY A 218 -20.74 -40.66 -15.96
CA GLY A 218 -20.14 -39.34 -16.09
C GLY A 218 -18.70 -39.24 -15.59
N LEU A 219 -18.07 -40.38 -15.25
CA LEU A 219 -16.68 -40.45 -14.81
C LEU A 219 -15.73 -40.58 -16.01
N PRO A 220 -14.56 -39.93 -16.03
CA PRO A 220 -13.57 -40.12 -17.07
C PRO A 220 -13.01 -41.55 -17.04
N GLU A 221 -12.82 -42.15 -18.21
CA GLU A 221 -12.35 -43.56 -18.34
C GLU A 221 -10.91 -43.74 -17.89
N HIS A 222 -10.03 -42.76 -18.18
CA HIS A 222 -8.63 -42.75 -17.73
C HIS A 222 -8.22 -41.32 -17.41
N ILE A 223 -7.70 -41.06 -16.20
CA ILE A 223 -7.33 -39.71 -15.76
C ILE A 223 -5.98 -39.29 -16.32
N GLU A 224 -5.05 -40.22 -16.55
CA GLU A 224 -3.67 -39.94 -16.94
C GLU A 224 -3.44 -39.86 -18.45
N GLY A 225 -4.44 -40.13 -19.28
CA GLY A 225 -4.36 -40.11 -20.75
C GLY A 225 -4.49 -38.69 -21.35
N GLU A 226 -4.19 -38.58 -22.65
CA GLU A 226 -4.59 -37.43 -23.45
C GLU A 226 -6.10 -37.49 -23.70
N HIS A 227 -6.81 -36.46 -23.24
CA HIS A 227 -8.26 -36.35 -23.47
C HIS A 227 -8.54 -35.21 -24.45
N GLU A 228 -9.59 -35.40 -25.25
CA GLU A 228 -10.12 -34.28 -26.00
C GLU A 228 -10.69 -33.23 -25.02
N PRO A 229 -10.30 -31.94 -25.19
CA PRO A 229 -10.75 -30.88 -24.29
C PRO A 229 -12.23 -30.56 -24.54
N LEU A 230 -12.91 -30.11 -23.49
CA LEU A 230 -14.27 -29.59 -23.57
C LEU A 230 -14.26 -28.16 -24.15
N ILE A 231 -14.71 -28.04 -25.40
CA ILE A 231 -14.83 -26.75 -26.09
C ILE A 231 -16.14 -26.07 -25.67
N LEU A 232 -16.08 -24.80 -25.33
CA LEU A 232 -17.26 -23.99 -25.04
C LEU A 232 -18.00 -23.59 -26.33
N ALA A 233 -18.72 -24.55 -26.90
CA ALA A 233 -19.62 -24.34 -28.04
C ALA A 233 -21.02 -24.90 -27.73
N PRO A 234 -22.09 -24.26 -28.20
CA PRO A 234 -23.42 -24.83 -28.04
C PRO A 234 -23.49 -26.19 -28.75
N GLN A 235 -24.00 -27.20 -28.08
CA GLN A 235 -24.16 -28.54 -28.65
C GLN A 235 -25.51 -28.64 -29.38
N ALA A 236 -25.47 -29.15 -30.63
CA ALA A 236 -26.67 -29.55 -31.33
C ALA A 236 -27.25 -30.78 -30.63
N ASN A 237 -28.48 -30.69 -30.13
CA ASN A 237 -29.19 -31.85 -29.61
C ASN A 237 -29.43 -32.86 -30.74
N SER A 238 -28.67 -33.94 -30.71
CA SER A 238 -28.84 -35.09 -31.63
C SER A 238 -30.05 -35.95 -31.24
N THR A 239 -31.23 -35.40 -31.09
CA THR A 239 -32.46 -36.15 -31.04
C THR A 239 -33.18 -35.95 -32.36
N ASN A 240 -33.30 -37.05 -33.11
CA ASN A 240 -34.07 -37.16 -34.34
C ASN A 240 -35.49 -36.63 -34.15
N SER A 241 -35.72 -35.36 -34.41
CA SER A 241 -37.03 -34.82 -34.68
C SER A 241 -36.90 -33.72 -35.73
N THR A 242 -37.24 -34.05 -36.94
CA THR A 242 -37.63 -33.20 -38.02
C THR A 242 -38.77 -32.33 -37.53
N ASP A 243 -38.48 -31.12 -37.09
CA ASP A 243 -39.32 -29.93 -37.21
C ASP A 243 -38.87 -28.87 -36.23
N THR A 244 -38.64 -27.67 -36.78
CA THR A 244 -38.29 -26.39 -36.17
C THR A 244 -36.79 -26.12 -35.92
N GLU A 245 -36.33 -25.02 -36.54
CA GLU A 245 -35.03 -24.35 -36.46
C GLU A 245 -34.81 -23.69 -35.08
N ASP A 246 -34.75 -24.49 -34.01
CA ASP A 246 -34.22 -24.01 -32.72
C ASP A 246 -32.73 -24.34 -32.64
N GLU A 247 -31.86 -23.33 -32.86
CA GLU A 247 -30.43 -23.45 -32.60
C GLU A 247 -30.20 -23.99 -31.18
N PRO A 248 -29.23 -24.89 -31.01
CA PRO A 248 -28.91 -25.46 -29.70
C PRO A 248 -28.40 -24.34 -28.77
N THR A 249 -29.19 -24.03 -27.78
CA THR A 249 -28.97 -22.85 -26.88
C THR A 249 -28.26 -23.21 -25.58
N THR A 250 -28.00 -24.51 -25.33
CA THR A 250 -27.48 -24.97 -24.04
C THR A 250 -26.23 -25.88 -24.17
N LEU A 251 -25.38 -25.86 -23.16
CA LEU A 251 -24.24 -26.78 -23.01
C LEU A 251 -24.30 -27.44 -21.63
N THR A 252 -24.19 -28.78 -21.59
CA THR A 252 -24.15 -29.54 -20.33
C THR A 252 -22.71 -29.89 -19.98
N ILE A 253 -22.26 -29.48 -18.81
CA ILE A 253 -20.90 -29.64 -18.32
C ILE A 253 -20.90 -30.58 -17.11
N PRO A 254 -20.33 -31.80 -17.21
CA PRO A 254 -20.14 -32.70 -16.09
C PRO A 254 -18.85 -32.28 -15.32
N TYR A 255 -18.95 -32.11 -14.02
CA TYR A 255 -17.83 -31.83 -13.13
C TYR A 255 -17.42 -33.06 -12.32
N THR A 256 -16.12 -33.29 -12.29
CA THR A 256 -15.51 -34.39 -11.54
C THR A 256 -14.24 -33.94 -10.84
N TYR A 257 -13.82 -34.68 -9.82
CA TYR A 257 -12.56 -34.39 -9.12
C TYR A 257 -11.87 -35.65 -8.63
N SER A 258 -10.56 -35.59 -8.41
CA SER A 258 -9.70 -36.63 -7.84
C SER A 258 -8.95 -36.07 -6.64
N VAL A 259 -8.68 -36.87 -5.64
CA VAL A 259 -7.97 -36.45 -4.41
C VAL A 259 -6.82 -37.41 -4.14
N TYR A 260 -5.63 -36.87 -4.00
CA TYR A 260 -4.44 -37.65 -3.66
C TYR A 260 -3.73 -37.05 -2.46
N TRP A 261 -3.37 -37.92 -1.51
CA TRP A 261 -2.62 -37.53 -0.31
C TRP A 261 -1.15 -37.93 -0.46
N ARG A 262 -0.24 -37.00 -0.20
CA ARG A 262 1.20 -37.24 -0.30
C ARG A 262 1.90 -36.73 0.97
N GLU A 263 2.73 -37.61 1.54
CA GLU A 263 3.55 -37.24 2.70
C GLU A 263 4.71 -36.36 2.27
N GLU A 264 4.97 -35.28 3.01
CA GLU A 264 6.07 -34.34 2.77
C GLU A 264 6.96 -34.28 4.03
N GLU A 265 8.10 -34.94 3.99
CA GLU A 265 9.00 -35.04 5.13
C GLU A 265 9.83 -33.78 5.36
N ARG A 266 10.06 -32.97 4.32
CA ARG A 266 10.98 -31.82 4.35
C ARG A 266 10.33 -30.54 4.81
N LEU A 267 9.00 -30.42 4.76
CA LEU A 267 8.26 -29.21 5.01
C LEU A 267 7.51 -29.30 6.33
N GLU A 268 7.97 -28.59 7.34
CA GLU A 268 7.28 -28.46 8.61
C GLU A 268 6.07 -27.52 8.51
N TRP A 269 5.08 -27.70 9.39
CA TRP A 269 3.89 -26.84 9.41
C TRP A 269 4.19 -25.36 9.55
N GLN A 270 5.23 -24.97 10.26
CA GLN A 270 5.62 -23.57 10.47
C GLN A 270 6.06 -22.90 9.17
N ASN A 271 6.71 -23.66 8.29
CA ASN A 271 7.30 -23.17 7.04
C ASN A 271 6.41 -23.46 5.81
N ARG A 272 5.15 -23.90 6.03
CA ARG A 272 4.26 -24.30 4.92
C ARG A 272 3.93 -23.19 3.93
N TRP A 273 4.06 -21.92 4.35
CA TRP A 273 3.87 -20.76 3.48
C TRP A 273 5.11 -20.45 2.62
N ASP A 274 6.30 -20.91 3.01
CA ASP A 274 7.54 -20.60 2.30
C ASP A 274 7.52 -21.14 0.86
N MET A 275 6.79 -22.24 0.61
CA MET A 275 6.64 -22.79 -0.74
C MET A 275 6.05 -21.79 -1.75
N TYR A 276 5.19 -20.88 -1.31
CA TYR A 276 4.59 -19.86 -2.16
C TYR A 276 5.54 -18.67 -2.42
N PHE A 277 6.66 -18.57 -1.71
CA PHE A 277 7.63 -17.48 -1.78
C PHE A 277 8.94 -17.84 -2.47
N VAL A 278 9.08 -19.07 -2.98
CA VAL A 278 10.31 -19.54 -3.64
C VAL A 278 10.74 -18.61 -4.79
N ALA A 279 9.81 -17.99 -5.50
CA ALA A 279 10.09 -17.01 -6.54
C ALA A 279 10.68 -15.69 -5.99
N GLN A 280 10.55 -15.40 -4.69
CA GLN A 280 11.04 -14.18 -4.06
C GLN A 280 12.53 -14.28 -3.64
N ASP A 281 13.07 -15.48 -3.45
CA ASP A 281 14.50 -15.66 -3.10
C ASP A 281 15.41 -15.08 -4.17
N ASP A 282 15.05 -15.16 -5.44
CA ASP A 282 15.82 -14.57 -6.54
C ASP A 282 15.78 -13.02 -6.53
N SER A 283 14.79 -12.41 -5.87
CA SER A 283 14.67 -10.97 -5.73
C SER A 283 15.50 -10.39 -4.56
N ALA A 284 15.93 -11.20 -3.61
CA ALA A 284 16.63 -10.73 -2.41
C ALA A 284 17.89 -9.91 -2.76
N ASN A 285 18.65 -10.33 -3.77
CA ASN A 285 19.85 -9.60 -4.23
C ASN A 285 19.47 -8.20 -4.78
N VAL A 286 18.33 -8.08 -5.45
CA VAL A 286 17.85 -6.81 -5.99
C VAL A 286 17.43 -5.87 -4.85
N HIS A 287 16.76 -6.40 -3.81
CA HIS A 287 16.43 -5.63 -2.60
C HIS A 287 17.67 -5.14 -1.87
N TRP A 288 18.69 -6.01 -1.69
CA TRP A 288 19.95 -5.60 -1.08
C TRP A 288 20.67 -4.52 -1.87
N LEU A 289 20.74 -4.65 -3.20
CA LEU A 289 21.34 -3.64 -4.06
C LEU A 289 20.58 -2.32 -4.00
N ALA A 290 19.26 -2.36 -3.99
CA ALA A 290 18.40 -1.19 -3.82
C ALA A 290 18.63 -0.50 -2.48
N LEU A 291 18.71 -1.26 -1.40
CA LEU A 291 18.94 -0.73 -0.06
C LEU A 291 20.32 -0.06 0.04
N VAL A 292 21.37 -0.69 -0.49
CA VAL A 292 22.71 -0.10 -0.49
C VAL A 292 22.75 1.18 -1.34
N SER A 293 22.13 1.19 -2.53
CA SER A 293 22.06 2.38 -3.38
C SER A 293 21.28 3.51 -2.69
N SER A 294 20.17 3.22 -2.05
CA SER A 294 19.37 4.20 -1.29
C SER A 294 20.14 4.76 -0.09
N LEU A 295 20.90 3.92 0.64
CA LEU A 295 21.77 4.36 1.72
C LEU A 295 22.90 5.28 1.22
N LEU A 296 23.51 4.96 0.08
CA LEU A 296 24.54 5.80 -0.54
C LEU A 296 24.00 7.17 -0.94
N ILE A 297 22.82 7.21 -1.58
CA ILE A 297 22.15 8.46 -1.97
C ILE A 297 21.83 9.29 -0.73
N CYS A 298 21.23 8.70 0.29
CA CYS A 298 20.90 9.35 1.55
C CYS A 298 22.18 9.86 2.24
N GLY A 299 23.22 9.04 2.36
CA GLY A 299 24.50 9.43 2.98
C GLY A 299 25.18 10.60 2.25
N LEU A 300 25.19 10.58 0.92
CA LEU A 300 25.71 11.69 0.12
C LEU A 300 24.90 12.97 0.33
N LEU A 301 23.57 12.87 0.34
CA LEU A 301 22.69 14.00 0.59
C LEU A 301 22.89 14.56 2.00
N THR A 302 23.01 13.69 3.02
CA THR A 302 23.32 14.09 4.40
C THR A 302 24.65 14.84 4.48
N ALA A 303 25.67 14.38 3.78
CA ALA A 303 26.97 15.04 3.74
C ALA A 303 26.86 16.44 3.11
N VAL A 304 26.16 16.55 1.96
CA VAL A 304 25.92 17.85 1.28
C VAL A 304 25.16 18.82 2.20
N VAL A 305 24.03 18.37 2.77
CA VAL A 305 23.22 19.18 3.68
C VAL A 305 24.05 19.64 4.89
N SER A 306 24.82 18.74 5.50
CA SER A 306 25.69 19.05 6.64
C SER A 306 26.75 20.09 6.28
N VAL A 307 27.40 19.96 5.12
CA VAL A 307 28.41 20.93 4.65
C VAL A 307 27.77 22.28 4.38
N VAL A 308 26.63 22.34 3.69
CA VAL A 308 25.91 23.59 3.39
C VAL A 308 25.51 24.28 4.68
N LEU A 309 24.83 23.59 5.60
CA LEU A 309 24.40 24.18 6.89
C LEU A 309 25.60 24.62 7.74
N THR A 310 26.67 23.80 7.81
CA THR A 310 27.85 24.16 8.60
C THR A 310 28.57 25.37 8.03
N ARG A 311 28.72 25.48 6.70
CA ARG A 311 29.33 26.64 6.04
C ARG A 311 28.50 27.90 6.30
N THR A 312 27.19 27.81 6.14
CA THR A 312 26.27 28.94 6.36
C THR A 312 26.32 29.44 7.80
N ILE A 313 26.22 28.52 8.78
CA ILE A 313 26.27 28.90 10.20
C ILE A 313 27.64 29.51 10.55
N ARG A 314 28.74 28.92 10.02
CA ARG A 314 30.09 29.48 10.25
C ARG A 314 30.26 30.86 9.62
N SER A 315 29.78 31.08 8.40
CA SER A 315 29.78 32.38 7.72
C SER A 315 29.01 33.40 8.53
N ASP A 316 27.85 33.05 9.05
CA ASP A 316 27.01 33.92 9.89
C ASP A 316 27.67 34.31 11.22
N ILE A 317 28.41 33.39 11.85
CA ILE A 317 29.13 33.64 13.09
C ILE A 317 30.33 34.56 12.83
N ARG A 318 31.09 34.35 11.75
CA ARG A 318 32.25 35.15 11.39
C ARG A 318 31.85 36.59 11.02
N GLY A 319 30.87 36.79 10.17
CA GLY A 319 30.34 38.09 9.78
C GLY A 319 29.92 38.94 11.02
N ARG A 320 29.46 38.30 12.09
CA ARG A 320 29.12 38.97 13.35
C ARG A 320 30.36 39.39 14.16
N GLN A 321 31.43 38.60 14.17
CA GLN A 321 32.68 38.96 14.84
C GLN A 321 33.37 40.14 14.16
N ASP A 322 33.32 40.20 12.84
CA ASP A 322 33.92 41.33 12.09
C ASP A 322 33.12 42.62 12.25
N LEU A 323 31.78 42.56 12.33
CA LEU A 323 30.95 43.72 12.63
C LEU A 323 31.14 44.27 14.07
N THR A 324 31.32 43.38 15.05
CA THR A 324 31.62 43.79 16.44
C THR A 324 33.03 44.34 16.57
N LEU A 325 34.00 43.79 15.83
CA LEU A 325 35.38 44.33 15.82
C LEU A 325 35.49 45.66 15.07
N SER A 326 34.72 45.89 14.03
CA SER A 326 34.66 47.18 13.31
C SER A 326 33.95 48.30 14.11
N SER A 327 32.98 47.95 14.96
CA SER A 327 32.30 48.91 15.85
C SER A 327 33.14 49.31 17.08
N ILE A 328 34.17 48.51 17.42
CA ILE A 328 35.08 48.78 18.56
C ILE A 328 36.33 49.55 18.14
N LYS A 329 36.64 49.68 16.85
CA LYS A 329 37.74 50.52 16.38
C LYS A 329 37.33 51.99 16.48
N PRO A 330 37.99 52.83 17.33
CA PRO A 330 37.68 54.27 17.40
C PRO A 330 38.04 54.91 16.05
N LYS A 331 37.07 55.63 15.47
CA LYS A 331 37.28 56.45 14.28
C LYS A 331 38.46 57.41 14.54
N PRO A 332 39.54 57.40 13.73
CA PRO A 332 40.55 58.44 13.83
C PRO A 332 39.94 59.79 13.42
N ASN A 333 40.03 60.75 14.34
CA ASN A 333 39.61 62.11 14.13
C ASN A 333 40.35 62.73 12.93
N HIS A 334 39.74 62.90 11.80
CA HIS A 334 40.23 63.71 10.71
C HIS A 334 39.81 65.14 10.92
N LYS A 335 40.77 65.93 11.38
CA LYS A 335 40.76 67.35 11.29
C LYS A 335 40.80 67.81 9.83
N SER A 336 39.87 68.68 9.50
CA SER A 336 39.77 69.40 8.26
C SER A 336 41.08 70.10 7.86
N LEU A 337 41.46 69.98 6.60
CA LEU A 337 42.19 71.05 5.86
C LEU A 337 41.97 70.83 4.35
N SER A 338 41.38 71.83 3.71
CA SER A 338 41.17 71.91 2.26
C SER A 338 42.40 72.57 1.57
N PRO A 339 42.38 72.96 0.30
CA PRO A 339 42.74 72.10 -0.86
C PRO A 339 43.97 72.71 -1.59
N LYS A 340 44.69 71.93 -2.34
CA LYS A 340 45.47 72.47 -3.49
C LYS A 340 45.61 71.41 -4.61
N ARG A 341 45.24 71.86 -5.71
CA ARG A 341 45.36 71.43 -7.10
C ARG A 341 46.83 71.24 -7.46
N GLU A 342 47.24 70.12 -8.05
CA GLU A 342 48.11 70.18 -9.23
C GLU A 342 48.24 68.81 -9.94
N LYS A 343 48.34 68.87 -11.23
CA LYS A 343 48.44 67.85 -12.22
C LYS A 343 49.75 67.08 -12.14
N ALA A 344 49.76 65.75 -12.46
CA ALA A 344 50.67 65.18 -13.42
C ALA A 344 50.40 63.72 -13.68
N ASN A 345 50.37 63.37 -14.96
CA ASN A 345 50.34 62.05 -15.57
C ASN A 345 51.56 61.18 -15.14
N LEU A 346 51.41 59.88 -15.06
CA LEU A 346 52.09 58.89 -15.88
C LEU A 346 51.92 57.44 -15.37
N LEU A 347 51.47 56.59 -16.28
CA LEU A 347 51.78 55.17 -16.50
C LEU A 347 51.63 54.14 -15.34
N GLY A 348 50.76 53.17 -15.61
CA GLY A 348 50.95 51.78 -15.23
C GLY A 348 49.66 50.98 -15.03
N PRO A 349 49.35 49.90 -15.78
CA PRO A 349 48.13 49.11 -15.61
C PRO A 349 48.41 47.98 -14.63
N ILE A 350 47.98 48.03 -13.40
CA ILE A 350 47.82 46.90 -12.44
C ILE A 350 46.82 47.32 -11.41
N ALA A 351 45.58 47.03 -11.57
CA ALA A 351 44.57 46.94 -10.47
C ALA A 351 43.16 46.63 -11.02
N ASP A 352 43.01 45.49 -11.69
CA ASP A 352 41.67 44.96 -12.08
C ASP A 352 41.32 43.63 -11.40
N LEU A 353 42.03 43.27 -10.32
CA LEU A 353 41.76 42.00 -9.61
C LEU A 353 41.05 42.13 -8.27
N ASP A 354 41.01 43.33 -7.67
CA ASP A 354 40.46 43.46 -6.31
C ASP A 354 39.02 43.98 -6.25
N THR A 355 38.47 44.47 -7.38
CA THR A 355 37.12 45.05 -7.37
C THR A 355 36.00 44.03 -7.56
N GLU A 356 36.25 42.95 -8.30
CA GLU A 356 35.27 41.86 -8.46
C GLU A 356 35.16 41.02 -7.19
N ASP A 357 36.27 40.73 -6.51
CA ASP A 357 36.24 39.98 -5.25
C ASP A 357 35.54 40.77 -4.12
N ILE A 358 35.71 42.12 -4.09
CA ILE A 358 35.03 42.98 -3.10
C ILE A 358 33.53 43.09 -3.39
N ILE A 359 33.12 43.10 -4.66
CA ILE A 359 31.69 43.14 -5.06
C ILE A 359 31.04 41.81 -4.77
N LEU A 360 31.73 40.68 -5.01
CA LEU A 360 31.24 39.36 -4.70
C LEU A 360 31.11 39.13 -3.18
N ASP A 361 32.05 39.62 -2.39
CA ASP A 361 31.99 39.57 -0.92
C ASP A 361 30.89 40.47 -0.34
N GLU A 362 30.58 41.63 -0.95
CA GLU A 362 29.48 42.52 -0.55
C GLU A 362 28.12 41.89 -0.93
N GLU A 363 27.95 41.29 -2.12
CA GLU A 363 26.73 40.57 -2.51
C GLU A 363 26.53 39.33 -1.63
N GLU A 364 27.58 38.54 -1.32
CA GLU A 364 27.50 37.41 -0.39
C GLU A 364 27.18 37.85 1.04
N SER A 365 27.69 39.00 1.49
CA SER A 365 27.40 39.50 2.85
C SER A 365 25.99 40.10 2.96
N GLU A 366 25.46 40.75 1.92
CA GLU A 366 24.07 41.20 1.89
C GLU A 366 23.09 40.01 1.82
N ASP A 367 23.36 38.98 1.02
CA ASP A 367 22.55 37.76 0.92
C ASP A 367 22.49 36.96 2.23
N VAL A 368 23.61 36.89 2.97
CA VAL A 368 23.68 36.21 4.27
C VAL A 368 22.86 36.93 5.35
N ALA A 369 22.64 38.22 5.20
CA ALA A 369 21.79 38.99 6.10
C ALA A 369 20.29 38.88 5.79
N ALA A 370 19.91 38.53 4.55
CA ALA A 370 18.53 38.59 4.06
C ALA A 370 17.54 37.75 4.90
N TRP A 371 17.88 36.50 5.26
CA TRP A 371 17.01 35.66 6.07
C TRP A 371 16.88 36.15 7.52
N LYS A 372 17.87 36.85 8.06
CA LYS A 372 17.80 37.45 9.41
C LYS A 372 16.77 38.58 9.48
N LEU A 373 16.55 39.28 8.36
CA LEU A 373 15.55 40.33 8.26
C LEU A 373 14.09 39.81 8.37
N LEU A 374 13.89 38.50 8.20
CA LEU A 374 12.58 37.86 8.32
C LEU A 374 12.17 37.56 9.77
N HIS A 375 13.03 37.83 10.77
CA HIS A 375 12.79 37.40 12.14
C HIS A 375 11.40 37.80 12.67
N GLY A 376 10.89 38.96 12.30
CA GLY A 376 9.59 39.48 12.75
C GLY A 376 8.36 38.87 12.03
N ASP A 377 8.55 38.13 10.94
CA ASP A 377 7.44 37.59 10.14
C ASP A 377 7.45 36.05 9.99
N ILE A 378 8.55 35.43 10.41
CA ILE A 378 8.77 33.98 10.19
C ILE A 378 7.72 33.05 10.85
N PHE A 379 7.19 33.44 12.01
CA PHE A 379 6.15 32.71 12.73
C PHE A 379 4.75 33.28 12.52
N ARG A 380 4.57 34.11 11.51
CA ARG A 380 3.23 34.60 11.12
C ARG A 380 2.35 33.41 10.68
N ALA A 381 1.12 33.37 11.19
CA ALA A 381 0.15 32.32 10.84
C ALA A 381 -0.09 32.30 9.31
N PRO A 382 -0.10 31.13 8.69
CA PRO A 382 -0.30 31.01 7.25
C PRO A 382 -1.75 31.31 6.86
N ALA A 383 -1.95 31.76 5.61
CA ALA A 383 -3.28 31.76 5.01
C ALA A 383 -3.83 30.31 5.02
N TYR A 384 -5.12 30.16 5.31
CA TYR A 384 -5.76 28.84 5.45
C TYR A 384 -5.12 27.91 6.50
N GLY A 385 -4.52 28.45 7.57
CA GLY A 385 -3.95 27.66 8.67
C GLY A 385 -4.96 26.72 9.33
N GLY A 386 -6.27 27.06 9.30
CA GLY A 386 -7.35 26.21 9.73
C GLY A 386 -7.56 24.93 8.90
N LEU A 387 -7.03 24.87 7.68
CA LEU A 387 -7.00 23.66 6.85
C LEU A 387 -5.68 22.90 7.02
N LEU A 388 -4.57 23.61 7.15
CA LEU A 388 -3.25 23.00 7.33
C LEU A 388 -3.15 22.18 8.63
N ALA A 389 -3.71 22.70 9.73
CA ALA A 389 -3.69 22.01 11.02
C ALA A 389 -4.39 20.64 10.99
N PRO A 390 -5.62 20.48 10.47
CA PRO A 390 -6.25 19.17 10.25
C PRO A 390 -5.45 18.24 9.33
N LEU A 391 -4.85 18.74 8.24
CA LEU A 391 -4.03 17.93 7.34
C LEU A 391 -2.81 17.35 8.05
N ILE A 392 -2.11 18.17 8.84
CA ILE A 392 -0.96 17.69 9.63
C ILE A 392 -1.42 16.68 10.70
N GLY A 393 -2.55 16.94 11.37
CA GLY A 393 -3.14 15.98 12.31
C GLY A 393 -3.42 14.64 11.66
N SER A 394 -4.08 14.63 10.50
CA SER A 394 -4.36 13.40 9.75
C SER A 394 -3.09 12.71 9.24
N GLY A 395 -2.08 13.47 8.83
CA GLY A 395 -0.79 12.90 8.45
C GLY A 395 -0.06 12.24 9.63
N MET A 396 -0.16 12.80 10.85
CA MET A 396 0.33 12.16 12.06
C MET A 396 -0.42 10.86 12.36
N GLN A 397 -1.73 10.81 12.17
CA GLN A 397 -2.53 9.61 12.29
C GLN A 397 -2.02 8.49 11.37
N LEU A 398 -1.80 8.83 10.09
CA LEU A 398 -1.26 7.90 9.10
C LEU A 398 0.17 7.45 9.45
N LEU A 399 1.01 8.34 9.98
CA LEU A 399 2.37 8.03 10.39
C LEU A 399 2.39 6.97 11.53
N TYR A 400 1.55 7.16 12.55
CA TYR A 400 1.43 6.19 13.65
C TYR A 400 0.85 4.85 13.17
N MET A 401 -0.13 4.87 12.26
CA MET A 401 -0.66 3.66 11.64
C MET A 401 0.43 2.91 10.86
N ALA A 402 1.15 3.59 9.98
CA ALA A 402 2.20 2.98 9.17
C ALA A 402 3.34 2.41 10.03
N PHE A 403 3.77 3.16 11.04
CA PHE A 403 4.78 2.69 11.99
C PHE A 403 4.30 1.46 12.77
N GLY A 404 3.07 1.47 13.26
CA GLY A 404 2.48 0.32 13.97
C GLY A 404 2.37 -0.92 13.07
N LEU A 405 1.94 -0.77 11.82
CA LEU A 405 1.90 -1.87 10.85
C LEU A 405 3.29 -2.45 10.57
N LEU A 406 4.30 -1.61 10.36
CA LEU A 406 5.68 -2.05 10.13
C LEU A 406 6.23 -2.81 11.34
N VAL A 407 6.02 -2.30 12.55
CA VAL A 407 6.45 -2.98 13.79
C VAL A 407 5.78 -4.34 13.95
N LEU A 408 4.45 -4.42 13.79
CA LEU A 408 3.72 -5.69 13.91
C LEU A 408 4.11 -6.69 12.82
N SER A 409 4.42 -6.21 11.61
CA SER A 409 4.89 -7.06 10.51
C SER A 409 6.30 -7.60 10.77
N THR A 410 7.22 -6.76 11.25
CA THR A 410 8.59 -7.18 11.58
C THR A 410 8.65 -8.13 12.78
N LEU A 411 7.69 -8.01 13.71
CA LEU A 411 7.53 -8.95 14.82
C LEU A 411 6.87 -10.28 14.42
N GLY A 412 6.45 -10.43 13.14
CA GLY A 412 5.80 -11.64 12.64
C GLY A 412 4.35 -11.83 13.10
N VAL A 413 3.76 -10.86 13.76
CA VAL A 413 2.33 -10.89 14.17
C VAL A 413 1.43 -10.83 12.95
N LEU A 414 1.77 -9.98 11.98
CA LEU A 414 1.13 -9.93 10.69
C LEU A 414 1.94 -10.77 9.70
N ASN A 415 1.42 -11.93 9.36
CA ASN A 415 2.03 -12.86 8.43
C ASN A 415 1.02 -13.26 7.33
N PRO A 416 1.45 -13.89 6.24
CA PRO A 416 0.57 -14.29 5.14
C PRO A 416 -0.56 -15.24 5.55
N SER A 417 -0.37 -16.03 6.60
CA SER A 417 -1.40 -16.94 7.10
C SER A 417 -2.59 -16.22 7.76
N PHE A 418 -2.42 -14.95 8.15
CA PHE A 418 -3.49 -14.11 8.68
C PHE A 418 -4.17 -13.34 7.54
N ARG A 419 -5.13 -13.96 6.88
CA ARG A 419 -5.88 -13.37 5.77
C ARG A 419 -6.60 -12.10 6.21
N GLY A 420 -6.53 -11.05 5.41
CA GLY A 420 -7.13 -9.75 5.73
C GLY A 420 -6.55 -9.03 6.96
N GLY A 421 -5.56 -9.64 7.65
CA GLY A 421 -4.99 -9.11 8.89
C GLY A 421 -4.39 -7.73 8.74
N TYR A 422 -3.66 -7.47 7.66
CA TYR A 422 -3.08 -6.15 7.37
C TYR A 422 -4.12 -5.05 7.29
N VAL A 423 -5.24 -5.32 6.62
CA VAL A 423 -6.32 -4.33 6.46
C VAL A 423 -7.08 -4.15 7.77
N SER A 424 -7.45 -5.23 8.46
CA SER A 424 -8.17 -5.18 9.74
C SER A 424 -7.37 -4.45 10.82
N VAL A 425 -6.09 -4.82 10.98
CA VAL A 425 -5.19 -4.19 11.96
C VAL A 425 -4.87 -2.76 11.56
N GLY A 426 -4.69 -2.49 10.25
CA GLY A 426 -4.49 -1.16 9.72
C GLY A 426 -5.63 -0.21 10.07
N ILE A 427 -6.88 -0.64 9.87
CA ILE A 427 -8.06 0.14 10.26
C ILE A 427 -8.09 0.34 11.78
N GLY A 428 -7.82 -0.70 12.57
CA GLY A 428 -7.74 -0.59 14.02
C GLY A 428 -6.70 0.44 14.47
N LEU A 429 -5.49 0.36 13.96
CA LEU A 429 -4.41 1.31 14.25
C LEU A 429 -4.77 2.73 13.80
N PHE A 430 -5.40 2.88 12.61
CA PHE A 430 -5.86 4.18 12.12
C PHE A 430 -6.86 4.81 13.08
N VAL A 431 -7.85 4.05 13.53
CA VAL A 431 -8.89 4.52 14.47
C VAL A 431 -8.26 4.95 15.81
N PHE A 432 -7.39 4.12 16.40
CA PHE A 432 -6.71 4.43 17.66
C PHE A 432 -5.74 5.62 17.53
N ALA A 433 -5.07 5.76 16.39
CA ALA A 433 -4.19 6.89 16.10
C ALA A 433 -4.96 8.23 15.98
N GLY A 434 -6.29 8.21 15.95
CA GLY A 434 -7.13 9.42 15.98
C GLY A 434 -6.83 10.34 17.17
N ILE A 435 -6.41 9.79 18.31
CA ILE A 435 -6.00 10.60 19.48
C ILE A 435 -4.78 11.50 19.16
N PHE A 436 -3.81 10.99 18.41
CA PHE A 436 -2.63 11.76 17.99
C PHE A 436 -3.01 12.78 16.92
N SER A 437 -3.91 12.41 15.99
CA SER A 437 -4.46 13.34 15.00
C SER A 437 -5.05 14.58 15.65
N GLY A 438 -5.94 14.37 16.62
CA GLY A 438 -6.57 15.44 17.38
C GLY A 438 -5.55 16.29 18.14
N TYR A 439 -4.60 15.67 18.82
CA TYR A 439 -3.57 16.35 19.60
C TYR A 439 -2.72 17.30 18.76
N PHE A 440 -2.15 16.81 17.66
CA PHE A 440 -1.28 17.62 16.81
C PHE A 440 -2.07 18.70 16.07
N SER A 441 -3.24 18.38 15.52
CA SER A 441 -4.12 19.33 14.87
C SER A 441 -4.49 20.48 15.78
N ALA A 442 -4.95 20.19 16.98
CA ALA A 442 -5.42 21.23 17.93
C ALA A 442 -4.29 22.14 18.41
N ARG A 443 -3.09 21.59 18.69
CA ARG A 443 -1.92 22.39 19.07
C ARG A 443 -1.46 23.32 17.96
N ILE A 444 -1.37 22.83 16.72
CA ILE A 444 -0.97 23.63 15.57
C ILE A 444 -2.03 24.69 15.29
N TYR A 445 -3.32 24.35 15.36
CA TYR A 445 -4.41 25.29 15.20
C TYR A 445 -4.35 26.44 16.22
N LYS A 446 -4.09 26.11 17.50
CA LYS A 446 -3.89 27.12 18.57
C LYS A 446 -2.63 27.97 18.32
N THR A 447 -1.57 27.37 17.77
CA THR A 447 -0.34 28.10 17.42
C THR A 447 -0.58 29.11 16.31
N PHE A 448 -1.50 28.85 15.40
CA PHE A 448 -1.94 29.80 14.37
C PHE A 448 -2.95 30.84 14.87
N GLY A 449 -3.23 30.89 16.18
CA GLY A 449 -4.18 31.84 16.79
C GLY A 449 -5.64 31.46 16.66
N GLY A 450 -5.93 30.20 16.25
CA GLY A 450 -7.31 29.71 16.15
C GLY A 450 -7.97 29.58 17.52
N GLN A 451 -9.22 30.02 17.65
CA GLN A 451 -9.97 29.97 18.91
C GLN A 451 -11.08 28.93 18.94
N MET A 452 -11.67 28.61 17.78
CA MET A 452 -12.79 27.68 17.66
C MET A 452 -12.29 26.24 17.52
N TRP A 453 -11.67 25.69 18.57
CA TRP A 453 -11.08 24.36 18.54
C TRP A 453 -12.10 23.25 18.26
N GLN A 454 -13.35 23.39 18.68
CA GLN A 454 -14.41 22.41 18.40
C GLN A 454 -14.68 22.26 16.89
N LYS A 455 -14.69 23.38 16.14
CA LYS A 455 -14.79 23.32 14.67
C LYS A 455 -13.57 22.62 14.05
N ASN A 456 -12.38 22.90 14.58
CA ASN A 456 -11.16 22.24 14.14
C ASN A 456 -11.22 20.71 14.38
N VAL A 457 -11.79 20.27 15.51
CA VAL A 457 -12.02 18.83 15.79
C VAL A 457 -12.88 18.19 14.72
N VAL A 458 -14.03 18.79 14.41
CA VAL A 458 -14.95 18.27 13.38
C VAL A 458 -14.25 18.20 12.02
N VAL A 459 -13.52 19.24 11.63
CA VAL A 459 -12.77 19.25 10.37
C VAL A 459 -11.68 18.17 10.39
N THR A 460 -10.93 18.01 11.48
CA THR A 460 -9.87 16.99 11.59
C THR A 460 -10.44 15.57 11.51
N ALA A 461 -11.56 15.30 12.18
CA ALA A 461 -12.18 13.98 12.20
C ALA A 461 -12.89 13.64 10.88
N ALA A 462 -13.37 14.66 10.14
CA ALA A 462 -14.21 14.45 8.95
C ALA A 462 -13.44 14.63 7.63
N LEU A 463 -12.42 15.49 7.55
CA LEU A 463 -11.81 15.89 6.28
C LEU A 463 -11.24 14.69 5.51
N ILE A 464 -10.28 14.00 6.06
CA ILE A 464 -9.61 12.89 5.36
C ILE A 464 -10.46 11.62 5.38
N PRO A 465 -10.97 11.12 6.53
CA PRO A 465 -11.83 9.94 6.52
C PRO A 465 -13.10 10.12 5.69
N GLY A 466 -13.73 11.30 5.76
CA GLY A 466 -14.93 11.61 4.98
C GLY A 466 -14.67 11.66 3.48
N LEU A 467 -13.55 12.26 3.05
CA LEU A 467 -13.16 12.30 1.65
C LEU A 467 -12.84 10.91 1.12
N LEU A 468 -12.08 10.10 1.87
CA LEU A 468 -11.79 8.71 1.52
C LEU A 468 -13.08 7.89 1.42
N PHE A 469 -13.95 7.98 2.43
CA PHE A 469 -15.22 7.27 2.43
C PHE A 469 -16.11 7.67 1.25
N ALA A 470 -16.25 8.96 0.96
CA ALA A 470 -17.04 9.45 -0.17
C ALA A 470 -16.50 8.93 -1.51
N THR A 471 -15.18 8.96 -1.70
CA THR A 471 -14.55 8.45 -2.93
C THR A 471 -14.75 6.95 -3.08
N ILE A 472 -14.49 6.16 -2.02
CA ILE A 472 -14.68 4.71 -2.03
C ILE A 472 -16.16 4.37 -2.25
N PHE A 473 -17.09 5.10 -1.64
CA PHE A 473 -18.52 4.89 -1.83
C PHE A 473 -18.96 5.11 -3.29
N ILE A 474 -18.48 6.20 -3.92
CA ILE A 474 -18.78 6.47 -5.34
C ILE A 474 -18.21 5.36 -6.23
N LEU A 475 -16.96 4.95 -6.01
CA LEU A 475 -16.35 3.86 -6.77
C LEU A 475 -17.09 2.53 -6.56
N ASN A 476 -17.54 2.27 -5.34
CA ASN A 476 -18.30 1.06 -5.03
C ASN A 476 -19.65 0.97 -5.78
N LEU A 477 -20.27 2.09 -6.13
CA LEU A 477 -21.49 2.08 -6.97
C LEU A 477 -21.21 1.47 -8.36
N PHE A 478 -20.06 1.82 -8.96
CA PHE A 478 -19.66 1.24 -10.26
C PHE A 478 -19.33 -0.25 -10.13
N VAL A 479 -18.72 -0.67 -9.01
CA VAL A 479 -18.41 -2.08 -8.74
C VAL A 479 -19.70 -2.89 -8.52
N TRP A 480 -20.71 -2.33 -7.83
CA TRP A 480 -22.03 -2.96 -7.68
C TRP A 480 -22.73 -3.17 -9.02
N MET A 481 -22.64 -2.19 -9.93
CA MET A 481 -23.20 -2.34 -11.29
C MET A 481 -22.62 -3.51 -12.08
N GLN A 482 -21.40 -3.92 -11.76
CA GLN A 482 -20.70 -5.06 -12.40
C GLN A 482 -20.95 -6.40 -11.68
N ALA A 483 -21.78 -6.45 -10.64
CA ALA A 483 -22.03 -7.62 -9.79
C ALA A 483 -20.73 -8.28 -9.29
N SER A 484 -19.70 -7.47 -9.00
CA SER A 484 -18.39 -7.96 -8.55
C SER A 484 -18.39 -8.27 -7.05
N SER A 485 -17.66 -9.30 -6.63
CA SER A 485 -17.48 -9.65 -5.22
C SER A 485 -16.64 -8.63 -4.43
N THR A 486 -15.88 -7.76 -5.11
CA THR A 486 -15.17 -6.65 -4.48
C THR A 486 -16.11 -5.54 -4.02
N ALA A 487 -17.39 -5.57 -4.42
CA ALA A 487 -18.39 -4.65 -3.94
C ALA A 487 -18.58 -4.78 -2.43
N LEU A 488 -18.42 -3.66 -1.72
CA LEU A 488 -18.57 -3.63 -0.27
C LEU A 488 -20.04 -3.84 0.11
N PRO A 489 -20.35 -4.84 0.96
CA PRO A 489 -21.70 -5.05 1.47
C PRO A 489 -22.20 -3.84 2.23
N PHE A 490 -23.50 -3.53 2.11
CA PHE A 490 -24.10 -2.39 2.77
C PHE A 490 -23.93 -2.41 4.30
N GLY A 491 -24.02 -3.60 4.92
CA GLY A 491 -23.76 -3.77 6.35
C GLY A 491 -22.34 -3.37 6.77
N THR A 492 -21.33 -3.66 5.93
CA THR A 492 -19.93 -3.27 6.18
C THR A 492 -19.75 -1.75 6.09
N LEU A 493 -20.42 -1.09 5.13
CA LEU A 493 -20.40 0.37 5.04
C LEU A 493 -20.99 1.03 6.29
N ILE A 494 -22.13 0.51 6.81
CA ILE A 494 -22.72 0.98 8.06
C ILE A 494 -21.76 0.74 9.23
N ALA A 495 -21.15 -0.44 9.32
CA ALA A 495 -20.20 -0.76 10.40
C ALA A 495 -18.99 0.19 10.40
N LEU A 496 -18.46 0.54 9.22
CA LEU A 496 -17.37 1.53 9.10
C LEU A 496 -17.80 2.93 9.53
N ILE A 497 -19.02 3.35 9.20
CA ILE A 497 -19.57 4.65 9.66
C ILE A 497 -19.74 4.66 11.17
N ILE A 498 -20.26 3.58 11.77
CA ILE A 498 -20.39 3.46 13.23
C ILE A 498 -19.02 3.51 13.89
N LEU A 499 -18.05 2.77 13.37
CA LEU A 499 -16.67 2.77 13.89
C LEU A 499 -16.05 4.19 13.81
N TRP A 500 -16.28 4.89 12.72
CA TRP A 500 -15.81 6.27 12.55
C TRP A 500 -16.47 7.23 13.54
N LEU A 501 -17.80 7.25 13.64
CA LEU A 501 -18.53 8.21 14.46
C LEU A 501 -18.46 7.86 15.96
N CYS A 502 -18.52 6.57 16.34
CA CYS A 502 -18.60 6.15 17.74
C CYS A 502 -17.23 5.91 18.38
N VAL A 503 -16.18 5.64 17.62
CA VAL A 503 -14.85 5.34 18.17
C VAL A 503 -13.82 6.40 17.75
N GLN A 504 -13.62 6.62 16.46
CA GLN A 504 -12.58 7.54 15.98
C GLN A 504 -12.88 8.99 16.37
N PHE A 505 -14.10 9.47 16.16
CA PHE A 505 -14.47 10.85 16.47
C PHE A 505 -14.26 11.18 17.96
N PRO A 506 -14.70 10.38 18.94
CA PRO A 506 -14.38 10.60 20.36
C PRO A 506 -12.88 10.59 20.68
N LEU A 507 -12.09 9.74 20.03
CA LEU A 507 -10.63 9.72 20.20
C LEU A 507 -9.96 11.01 19.68
N VAL A 508 -10.38 11.49 18.52
CA VAL A 508 -9.91 12.78 17.95
C VAL A 508 -10.33 13.92 18.87
N TYR A 509 -11.55 13.90 19.41
CA TYR A 509 -12.02 14.91 20.36
C TYR A 509 -11.16 14.93 21.64
N ALA A 510 -10.92 13.75 22.24
CA ALA A 510 -10.09 13.62 23.44
C ALA A 510 -8.66 14.13 23.21
N GLY A 511 -8.05 13.74 22.08
CA GLY A 511 -6.73 14.21 21.68
C GLY A 511 -6.70 15.73 21.49
N SER A 512 -7.71 16.27 20.83
CA SER A 512 -7.81 17.73 20.59
C SER A 512 -8.03 18.52 21.88
N TRP A 513 -8.88 18.03 22.77
CA TRP A 513 -9.06 18.66 24.07
C TRP A 513 -7.74 18.71 24.86
N PHE A 514 -7.02 17.59 24.92
CA PHE A 514 -5.73 17.53 25.59
C PHE A 514 -4.70 18.48 24.94
N GLY A 515 -4.63 18.51 23.60
CA GLY A 515 -3.71 19.37 22.84
C GLY A 515 -4.01 20.85 23.00
N PHE A 516 -5.29 21.25 22.96
CA PHE A 516 -5.70 22.65 23.01
C PHE A 516 -5.73 23.21 24.45
N GLU A 517 -6.38 22.52 25.39
CA GLU A 517 -6.60 23.04 26.74
C GLU A 517 -5.40 22.77 27.67
N ARG A 518 -4.85 21.55 27.65
CA ARG A 518 -3.78 21.18 28.59
C ARG A 518 -2.39 21.59 28.11
N MET A 519 -2.03 21.30 26.86
CA MET A 519 -0.67 21.56 26.34
C MET A 519 -0.53 22.95 25.74
N GLY A 520 -1.58 23.49 25.14
CA GLY A 520 -1.59 24.83 24.58
C GLY A 520 -0.79 24.99 23.28
N ALA A 521 -0.60 26.22 22.85
CA ALA A 521 0.17 26.57 21.66
C ALA A 521 1.67 26.24 21.83
N TYR A 522 2.35 26.01 20.72
CA TYR A 522 3.81 25.95 20.72
C TYR A 522 4.40 27.32 20.97
N THR A 523 5.36 27.40 21.86
CA THR A 523 6.06 28.68 22.16
C THR A 523 7.05 29.00 21.05
N HIS A 524 6.95 30.18 20.50
CA HIS A 524 7.90 30.70 19.51
C HIS A 524 8.92 31.63 20.16
N PRO A 525 10.17 31.63 19.68
CA PRO A 525 11.22 32.51 20.25
C PRO A 525 10.98 33.99 19.94
N ILE A 526 10.24 34.28 18.86
CA ILE A 526 10.02 35.66 18.36
C ILE A 526 8.53 35.88 18.13
N ARG A 527 8.03 37.07 18.41
CA ARG A 527 6.65 37.49 18.12
C ARG A 527 6.54 38.05 16.70
N ALA A 528 5.42 37.80 16.03
CA ALA A 528 5.17 38.34 14.70
C ALA A 528 4.89 39.85 14.75
N ASN A 529 5.46 40.59 13.77
CA ASN A 529 5.22 42.02 13.59
C ASN A 529 3.74 42.31 13.22
N ALA A 530 3.26 43.53 13.52
CA ALA A 530 1.89 43.91 13.15
C ALA A 530 1.73 44.05 11.64
N VAL A 531 2.69 44.61 10.92
CA VAL A 531 2.66 44.84 9.47
C VAL A 531 3.48 43.74 8.76
N PRO A 532 2.90 43.00 7.78
CA PRO A 532 3.63 41.99 7.03
C PRO A 532 4.63 42.64 6.07
N ARG A 533 5.82 42.00 5.94
CA ARG A 533 6.83 42.42 4.96
C ARG A 533 6.36 41.99 3.55
N GLN A 534 6.66 42.83 2.55
CA GLN A 534 6.46 42.47 1.14
C GLN A 534 7.48 41.42 0.72
N VAL A 535 7.04 40.39 -0.02
CA VAL A 535 7.89 39.34 -0.56
C VAL A 535 8.35 39.78 -1.95
N PRO A 536 9.68 39.79 -2.24
CA PRO A 536 10.20 40.16 -3.55
C PRO A 536 9.81 39.13 -4.63
N ASP A 537 9.79 39.57 -5.90
CA ASP A 537 9.54 38.70 -7.03
C ASP A 537 10.68 37.69 -7.21
N HIS A 538 10.35 36.42 -7.43
CA HIS A 538 11.30 35.34 -7.45
C HIS A 538 11.68 34.95 -8.90
N ARG A 539 12.92 34.49 -9.08
CA ARG A 539 13.42 33.91 -10.33
C ARG A 539 12.57 32.68 -10.74
N TRP A 540 12.51 32.37 -12.03
CA TRP A 540 11.65 31.32 -12.61
C TRP A 540 11.82 29.92 -11.96
N TYR A 541 13.07 29.54 -11.59
CA TYR A 541 13.36 28.25 -10.93
C TYR A 541 12.91 28.18 -9.47
N LEU A 542 12.63 29.31 -8.84
CA LEU A 542 12.02 29.42 -7.54
C LEU A 542 10.49 29.48 -7.62
N ARG A 543 9.91 29.42 -8.79
CA ARG A 543 8.46 29.37 -9.01
C ARG A 543 7.88 28.05 -8.46
N ASN A 544 6.74 28.10 -7.81
CA ASN A 544 6.19 26.99 -7.00
C ASN A 544 6.12 25.62 -7.70
N GLY A 545 5.75 25.56 -8.98
CA GLY A 545 5.59 24.28 -9.69
C GLY A 545 6.90 23.49 -9.90
N GLN A 546 7.96 24.17 -10.34
CA GLN A 546 9.22 23.50 -10.67
C GLN A 546 9.98 23.05 -9.41
N ARG A 547 9.91 23.83 -8.34
CA ARG A 547 10.52 23.44 -7.05
C ARG A 547 9.94 22.14 -6.52
N PHE A 548 8.61 21.93 -6.62
CA PHE A 548 7.98 20.71 -6.15
C PHE A 548 8.40 19.50 -6.98
N LEU A 549 8.50 19.63 -8.29
CA LEU A 549 8.96 18.54 -9.17
C LEU A 549 10.40 18.15 -8.85
N LEU A 550 11.33 19.11 -8.77
CA LEU A 550 12.73 18.83 -8.47
C LEU A 550 12.93 18.25 -7.06
N ALA A 551 12.27 18.84 -6.06
CA ALA A 551 12.37 18.36 -4.68
C ALA A 551 11.82 16.94 -4.50
N GLY A 552 10.72 16.60 -5.17
CA GLY A 552 10.09 15.29 -5.09
C GLY A 552 10.85 14.16 -5.79
N PHE A 553 11.72 14.49 -6.74
CA PHE A 553 12.45 13.48 -7.51
C PHE A 553 13.44 12.68 -6.65
N VAL A 554 14.15 13.32 -5.74
CA VAL A 554 15.17 12.66 -4.89
C VAL A 554 14.54 11.63 -3.94
N PRO A 555 13.50 11.94 -3.14
CA PRO A 555 12.83 10.94 -2.32
C PRO A 555 12.16 9.82 -3.15
N PHE A 556 11.66 10.14 -4.36
CA PHE A 556 11.11 9.14 -5.26
C PHE A 556 12.17 8.11 -5.67
N MET A 557 13.39 8.54 -6.02
CA MET A 557 14.47 7.62 -6.40
C MET A 557 14.84 6.64 -5.29
N VAL A 558 14.74 7.06 -4.04
CA VAL A 558 15.00 6.20 -2.86
C VAL A 558 14.01 5.04 -2.79
N VAL A 559 12.73 5.29 -3.07
CA VAL A 559 11.67 4.27 -2.95
C VAL A 559 11.37 3.54 -4.26
N PHE A 560 12.01 3.93 -5.37
CA PHE A 560 11.63 3.47 -6.72
C PHE A 560 11.64 1.95 -6.86
N VAL A 561 12.69 1.28 -6.38
CA VAL A 561 12.80 -0.18 -6.50
C VAL A 561 11.74 -0.90 -5.66
N GLU A 562 11.56 -0.48 -4.40
CA GLU A 562 10.53 -1.04 -3.54
C GLU A 562 9.12 -0.77 -4.10
N LEU A 563 8.89 0.42 -4.65
CA LEU A 563 7.64 0.75 -5.33
C LEU A 563 7.37 -0.18 -6.52
N MET A 564 8.41 -0.52 -7.30
CA MET A 564 8.29 -1.48 -8.40
C MET A 564 7.82 -2.85 -7.91
N PHE A 565 8.38 -3.36 -6.80
CA PHE A 565 7.96 -4.63 -6.22
C PHE A 565 6.57 -4.56 -5.60
N VAL A 566 6.22 -3.46 -4.93
CA VAL A 566 4.88 -3.25 -4.38
C VAL A 566 3.83 -3.23 -5.49
N VAL A 567 4.09 -2.50 -6.59
CA VAL A 567 3.18 -2.47 -7.75
C VAL A 567 3.03 -3.87 -8.35
N LYS A 568 4.14 -4.60 -8.53
CA LYS A 568 4.09 -5.98 -9.02
C LYS A 568 3.25 -6.88 -8.09
N SER A 569 3.47 -6.83 -6.79
CA SER A 569 2.75 -7.64 -5.81
C SER A 569 1.25 -7.30 -5.73
N LEU A 570 0.86 -6.04 -5.90
CA LEU A 570 -0.55 -5.63 -5.80
C LEU A 570 -1.35 -5.92 -7.07
N TRP A 571 -0.76 -5.79 -8.26
CA TRP A 571 -1.49 -5.83 -9.53
C TRP A 571 -1.15 -7.02 -10.43
N VAL A 572 0.08 -7.55 -10.38
CA VAL A 572 0.47 -8.70 -11.20
C VAL A 572 0.32 -10.01 -10.44
N ASP A 573 0.80 -10.05 -9.20
CA ASP A 573 0.78 -11.25 -8.35
C ASP A 573 -0.23 -11.07 -7.21
N LYS A 574 -1.52 -10.92 -7.51
CA LYS A 574 -2.58 -10.62 -6.51
C LYS A 574 -2.67 -11.60 -5.34
N THR A 575 -2.13 -12.80 -5.50
CA THR A 575 -2.03 -13.82 -4.44
C THR A 575 -0.67 -13.87 -3.78
N THR A 576 0.36 -13.28 -4.40
CA THR A 576 1.70 -13.26 -3.83
C THR A 576 1.75 -12.18 -2.77
N TYR A 577 1.99 -12.57 -1.52
CA TYR A 577 2.15 -11.64 -0.42
C TYR A 577 3.52 -10.98 -0.51
N TYR A 578 3.53 -9.65 -0.45
CA TYR A 578 4.79 -8.92 -0.29
C TYR A 578 5.36 -9.23 1.11
N TYR A 579 6.39 -10.08 1.16
CA TYR A 579 6.96 -10.57 2.41
C TYR A 579 8.22 -9.81 2.86
N ALA A 580 8.77 -8.96 2.00
CA ALA A 580 10.01 -8.23 2.28
C ALA A 580 9.83 -7.02 3.22
N PHE A 581 9.06 -7.17 4.30
CA PHE A 581 8.76 -6.07 5.25
C PHE A 581 9.99 -5.48 5.91
N GLY A 582 11.04 -6.27 6.13
CA GLY A 582 12.32 -5.78 6.66
C GLY A 582 12.95 -4.75 5.73
N PHE A 583 12.99 -5.03 4.44
CA PHE A 583 13.49 -4.10 3.43
C PHE A 583 12.59 -2.87 3.31
N MET A 584 11.27 -3.06 3.26
CA MET A 584 10.31 -1.97 3.22
C MET A 584 10.41 -1.05 4.44
N GLY A 585 10.60 -1.61 5.64
CA GLY A 585 10.80 -0.84 6.87
C GLY A 585 12.08 0.01 6.81
N THR A 586 13.17 -0.59 6.36
CA THR A 586 14.48 0.10 6.23
C THR A 586 14.42 1.20 5.17
N VAL A 587 13.86 0.91 3.98
CA VAL A 587 13.69 1.91 2.91
C VAL A 587 12.75 3.03 3.33
N SER A 588 11.69 2.72 4.08
CA SER A 588 10.79 3.76 4.64
C SER A 588 11.53 4.69 5.62
N ALA A 589 12.42 4.16 6.45
CA ALA A 589 13.24 4.98 7.34
C ALA A 589 14.20 5.89 6.55
N ILE A 590 14.87 5.36 5.53
CA ILE A 590 15.73 6.14 4.63
C ILE A 590 14.93 7.22 3.91
N LEU A 591 13.73 6.88 3.41
CA LEU A 591 12.81 7.84 2.79
C LEU A 591 12.48 8.98 3.73
N MET A 592 12.14 8.69 4.99
CA MET A 592 11.81 9.75 5.98
C MET A 592 13.00 10.69 6.19
N ILE A 593 14.21 10.16 6.30
CA ILE A 593 15.44 10.97 6.41
C ILE A 593 15.61 11.84 5.17
N THR A 594 15.50 11.26 3.98
CA THR A 594 15.66 11.99 2.71
C THR A 594 14.61 13.09 2.54
N VAL A 595 13.34 12.82 2.92
CA VAL A 595 12.27 13.84 2.91
C VAL A 595 12.60 14.99 3.84
N VAL A 596 13.10 14.69 5.05
CA VAL A 596 13.54 15.71 6.01
C VAL A 596 14.65 16.58 5.40
N GLU A 597 15.70 15.96 4.86
CA GLU A 597 16.85 16.66 4.27
C GLU A 597 16.46 17.57 3.12
N VAL A 598 15.69 17.04 2.15
CA VAL A 598 15.21 17.82 1.01
C VAL A 598 14.33 18.97 1.45
N THR A 599 13.45 18.75 2.44
CA THR A 599 12.59 19.81 2.97
C THR A 599 13.37 20.89 3.70
N LEU A 600 14.41 20.52 4.47
CA LEU A 600 15.29 21.47 5.15
C LEU A 600 16.04 22.36 4.16
N VAL A 601 16.64 21.76 3.14
CA VAL A 601 17.34 22.48 2.07
C VAL A 601 16.40 23.46 1.35
N ALA A 602 15.25 22.97 0.94
CA ALA A 602 14.26 23.78 0.23
C ALA A 602 13.70 24.92 1.10
N THR A 603 13.48 24.67 2.39
CA THR A 603 13.05 25.70 3.35
C THR A 603 14.16 26.75 3.53
N TYR A 604 15.42 26.33 3.65
CA TYR A 604 16.54 27.24 3.74
C TYR A 604 16.64 28.15 2.51
N PHE A 605 16.57 27.60 1.30
CA PHE A 605 16.57 28.42 0.06
C PHE A 605 15.37 29.38 -0.01
N LEU A 606 14.21 28.98 0.50
CA LEU A 606 13.04 29.84 0.57
C LEU A 606 13.29 31.03 1.52
N LEU A 607 13.87 30.79 2.69
CA LEU A 607 14.20 31.83 3.66
C LEU A 607 15.30 32.77 3.12
N ARG A 608 16.31 32.24 2.43
CA ARG A 608 17.34 33.04 1.76
C ARG A 608 16.75 33.98 0.70
N SER A 609 15.67 33.56 0.03
CA SER A 609 14.94 34.39 -0.95
C SER A 609 13.93 35.36 -0.29
N GLU A 610 14.07 35.66 1.01
CA GLU A 610 13.22 36.58 1.78
C GLU A 610 11.73 36.23 1.80
N ASN A 611 11.38 34.94 1.64
CA ASN A 611 9.99 34.47 1.65
C ASN A 611 9.68 33.76 2.98
N TYR A 612 8.77 34.35 3.78
CA TYR A 612 8.33 33.80 5.06
C TYR A 612 7.17 32.82 4.97
N HIS A 613 6.64 32.51 3.76
CA HIS A 613 5.53 31.57 3.56
C HIS A 613 5.97 30.11 3.55
N TRP A 614 6.78 29.70 4.50
CA TRP A 614 7.35 28.34 4.54
C TRP A 614 6.39 27.25 4.99
N TRP A 615 5.29 27.56 5.68
CA TRP A 615 4.36 26.60 6.26
C TRP A 615 3.76 25.63 5.23
N TRP A 616 3.00 26.15 4.28
CA TRP A 616 2.46 25.36 3.19
C TRP A 616 3.53 24.80 2.26
N HIS A 617 4.60 25.56 2.12
CA HIS A 617 5.70 25.20 1.23
C HIS A 617 6.42 23.94 1.71
N SER A 618 6.77 23.87 3.00
CA SER A 618 7.42 22.70 3.59
C SER A 618 6.51 21.44 3.53
N PHE A 619 5.21 21.60 3.79
CA PHE A 619 4.25 20.52 3.65
C PHE A 619 4.16 20.00 2.20
N ALA A 620 4.04 20.90 1.24
CA ALA A 620 3.95 20.55 -0.17
C ALA A 620 5.25 19.93 -0.73
N ILE A 621 6.42 20.42 -0.31
CA ILE A 621 7.71 19.83 -0.68
C ILE A 621 7.87 18.42 -0.10
N GLY A 622 7.55 18.25 1.18
CA GLY A 622 7.61 16.91 1.80
C GLY A 622 6.73 15.89 1.08
N GLY A 623 5.55 16.32 0.58
CA GLY A 623 4.62 15.48 -0.15
C GLY A 623 4.88 15.35 -1.67
N SER A 624 5.82 16.12 -2.22
CA SER A 624 5.98 16.27 -3.68
C SER A 624 6.44 15.01 -4.42
N SER A 625 7.07 14.07 -3.73
CA SER A 625 7.46 12.77 -4.31
C SER A 625 6.26 11.93 -4.78
N SER A 626 5.06 12.19 -4.22
CA SER A 626 3.82 11.52 -4.64
C SER A 626 3.48 11.76 -6.12
N ILE A 627 3.87 12.90 -6.68
CA ILE A 627 3.67 13.22 -8.09
C ILE A 627 4.42 12.22 -8.98
N TRP A 628 5.67 11.91 -8.62
CA TRP A 628 6.50 10.95 -9.34
C TRP A 628 6.02 9.52 -9.14
N VAL A 629 5.54 9.18 -7.93
CA VAL A 629 4.92 7.87 -7.66
C VAL A 629 3.69 7.68 -8.55
N TYR A 630 2.80 8.68 -8.65
CA TYR A 630 1.62 8.60 -9.51
C TYR A 630 1.99 8.53 -11.00
N ALA A 631 2.99 9.28 -11.43
CA ALA A 631 3.53 9.21 -12.80
C ALA A 631 4.07 7.81 -13.12
N TYR A 632 4.75 7.16 -12.16
CA TYR A 632 5.21 5.77 -12.31
C TYR A 632 4.04 4.77 -12.38
N LEU A 633 2.98 4.95 -11.58
CA LEU A 633 1.78 4.12 -11.67
C LEU A 633 1.13 4.25 -13.06
N ALA A 634 0.97 5.48 -13.56
CA ALA A 634 0.47 5.72 -14.91
C ALA A 634 1.37 5.08 -15.99
N TYR A 635 2.68 5.23 -15.87
CA TYR A 635 3.64 4.55 -16.77
C TYR A 635 3.46 3.02 -16.73
N SER A 636 3.34 2.43 -15.54
CA SER A 636 3.16 0.98 -15.37
C SER A 636 1.85 0.49 -16.00
N TYR A 637 0.76 1.26 -15.90
CA TYR A 637 -0.50 0.95 -16.55
C TYR A 637 -0.35 0.81 -18.07
N PHE A 638 0.31 1.76 -18.73
CA PHE A 638 0.44 1.76 -20.18
C PHE A 638 1.50 0.79 -20.73
N THR A 639 2.50 0.39 -19.91
CA THR A 639 3.66 -0.39 -20.41
C THR A 639 3.74 -1.81 -19.87
N LYS A 640 3.20 -2.08 -18.70
CA LYS A 640 3.38 -3.36 -17.99
C LYS A 640 2.08 -4.07 -17.69
N LEU A 641 1.03 -3.32 -17.42
CA LEU A 641 -0.26 -3.85 -17.01
C LEU A 641 -1.20 -3.83 -18.22
N HIS A 642 -1.73 -4.99 -18.57
CA HIS A 642 -2.72 -5.11 -19.66
C HIS A 642 -4.13 -5.15 -19.08
N ILE A 643 -4.49 -4.07 -18.32
CA ILE A 643 -5.80 -3.99 -17.68
C ILE A 643 -6.88 -3.75 -18.73
N SER A 644 -7.86 -4.63 -18.78
CA SER A 644 -9.01 -4.56 -19.67
C SER A 644 -10.23 -3.95 -18.97
N GLY A 645 -11.06 -3.25 -19.73
CA GLY A 645 -12.33 -2.71 -19.27
C GLY A 645 -12.24 -1.32 -18.62
N PHE A 646 -13.26 -0.50 -18.91
CA PHE A 646 -13.35 0.89 -18.42
C PHE A 646 -13.40 0.99 -16.89
N VAL A 647 -14.22 0.14 -16.23
CA VAL A 647 -14.39 0.18 -14.77
C VAL A 647 -13.09 -0.20 -14.07
N SER A 648 -12.38 -1.23 -14.54
CA SER A 648 -11.09 -1.65 -13.99
C SER A 648 -10.03 -0.54 -14.12
N SER A 649 -9.96 0.11 -15.27
CA SER A 649 -9.05 1.25 -15.49
C SER A 649 -9.38 2.42 -14.57
N MET A 650 -10.66 2.76 -14.43
CA MET A 650 -11.11 3.82 -13.53
C MET A 650 -10.75 3.50 -12.07
N LEU A 651 -10.95 2.27 -11.62
CA LEU A 651 -10.60 1.82 -10.27
C LEU A 651 -9.08 1.92 -10.05
N PHE A 652 -8.28 1.46 -11.00
CA PHE A 652 -6.82 1.55 -10.93
C PHE A 652 -6.34 2.99 -10.71
N PHE A 653 -6.77 3.92 -11.55
CA PHE A 653 -6.35 5.33 -11.45
C PHE A 653 -6.90 6.00 -10.18
N ALA A 654 -8.14 5.70 -9.79
CA ALA A 654 -8.74 6.28 -8.60
C ALA A 654 -8.09 5.78 -7.31
N TYR A 655 -7.88 4.48 -7.15
CA TYR A 655 -7.18 3.93 -5.98
C TYR A 655 -5.70 4.31 -5.97
N GLY A 656 -5.04 4.34 -7.14
CA GLY A 656 -3.67 4.85 -7.28
C GLY A 656 -3.56 6.32 -6.83
N PHE A 657 -4.51 7.16 -7.22
CA PHE A 657 -4.57 8.56 -6.77
C PHE A 657 -4.77 8.68 -5.25
N LEU A 658 -5.70 7.90 -4.69
CA LEU A 658 -5.93 7.86 -3.23
C LEU A 658 -4.67 7.43 -2.47
N ALA A 659 -4.00 6.39 -2.93
CA ALA A 659 -2.76 5.91 -2.32
C ALA A 659 -1.66 6.99 -2.37
N CYS A 660 -1.51 7.68 -3.50
CA CYS A 660 -0.57 8.80 -3.65
C CYS A 660 -0.94 10.00 -2.78
N ALA A 661 -2.24 10.31 -2.61
CA ALA A 661 -2.70 11.37 -1.73
C ALA A 661 -2.41 11.06 -0.25
N VAL A 662 -2.64 9.82 0.18
CA VAL A 662 -2.28 9.34 1.54
C VAL A 662 -0.77 9.39 1.76
N TYR A 663 0.02 8.96 0.78
CA TYR A 663 1.47 9.04 0.81
C TYR A 663 1.96 10.50 0.89
N ALA A 664 1.40 11.43 0.09
CA ALA A 664 1.71 12.84 0.13
C ALA A 664 1.40 13.49 1.49
N LEU A 665 0.27 13.09 2.10
CA LEU A 665 -0.13 13.59 3.41
C LEU A 665 0.84 13.14 4.52
N LEU A 666 1.27 11.88 4.47
CA LEU A 666 2.24 11.31 5.41
C LEU A 666 3.60 12.00 5.28
N THR A 667 4.20 11.98 4.10
CA THR A 667 5.53 12.57 3.85
C THR A 667 5.54 14.09 3.98
N GLY A 668 4.45 14.76 3.56
CA GLY A 668 4.26 16.20 3.75
C GLY A 668 4.23 16.61 5.22
N THR A 669 3.60 15.80 6.06
CA THR A 669 3.59 16.03 7.52
C THR A 669 4.98 15.89 8.13
N VAL A 670 5.75 14.88 7.70
CA VAL A 670 7.15 14.72 8.14
C VAL A 670 8.00 15.92 7.73
N GLY A 671 7.90 16.36 6.47
CA GLY A 671 8.57 17.55 5.96
C GLY A 671 8.20 18.81 6.74
N PHE A 672 6.91 19.03 6.99
CA PHE A 672 6.43 20.16 7.79
C PHE A 672 7.03 20.18 9.20
N LEU A 673 7.00 19.04 9.91
CA LEU A 673 7.53 18.96 11.28
C LEU A 673 9.04 19.19 11.32
N ALA A 674 9.77 18.67 10.34
CA ALA A 674 11.20 18.88 10.20
C ALA A 674 11.52 20.36 9.96
N ALA A 675 10.83 21.00 9.01
CA ALA A 675 11.01 22.43 8.74
C ALA A 675 10.65 23.30 9.96
N TYR A 676 9.56 22.96 10.66
CA TYR A 676 9.18 23.65 11.88
C TYR A 676 10.26 23.56 12.96
N ALA A 677 10.79 22.36 13.20
CA ALA A 677 11.89 22.16 14.17
C ALA A 677 13.15 22.93 13.77
N PHE A 678 13.49 22.95 12.50
CA PHE A 678 14.62 23.67 11.94
C PHE A 678 14.47 25.17 12.11
N VAL A 679 13.37 25.76 11.64
CA VAL A 679 13.10 27.20 11.75
C VAL A 679 13.10 27.63 13.20
N ARG A 680 12.45 26.89 14.10
CA ARG A 680 12.42 27.20 15.53
C ARG A 680 13.82 27.20 16.15
N ARG A 681 14.70 26.26 15.76
CA ARG A 681 16.08 26.20 16.28
C ARG A 681 16.96 27.34 15.75
N ILE A 682 16.89 27.64 14.45
CA ILE A 682 17.70 28.73 13.85
C ILE A 682 17.33 30.06 14.45
N TYR A 683 16.06 30.42 14.45
CA TYR A 683 15.61 31.72 14.96
C TYR A 683 15.63 31.80 16.48
N GLY A 684 15.62 30.69 17.20
CA GLY A 684 15.86 30.65 18.64
C GLY A 684 17.32 30.87 19.04
N ALA A 685 18.26 30.61 18.12
CA ALA A 685 19.70 30.86 18.35
C ALA A 685 20.13 32.29 18.04
N ILE A 686 19.30 33.09 17.37
CA ILE A 686 19.57 34.50 17.09
C ILE A 686 19.21 35.30 18.35
N LYS A 687 20.21 35.91 18.97
CA LYS A 687 19.97 36.98 19.96
C LYS A 687 19.53 38.23 19.20
N VAL A 688 18.29 38.62 19.38
CA VAL A 688 17.80 39.93 18.95
C VAL A 688 18.14 40.88 20.10
N ASP A 689 19.17 41.71 19.92
CA ASP A 689 19.43 42.81 20.82
C ASP A 689 18.48 43.96 20.50
#